data_a4bac1e88392c7d43c7b59368529dc03
#
_entry.id   a4bac1e88392c7d43c7b59368529dc03
#
_cell.length_a   1.000
_cell.length_b   1.000
_cell.length_c   1.000
_cell.angle_alpha   90.00
_cell.angle_beta   90.00
_cell.angle_gamma   90.00
#
_symmetry.space_group_name_H-M   'P 1'
#
loop_
_entity.id
_entity.type
_entity.pdbx_description
1 polymer ?
#
loop_
_entity_poly.entity_id
_entity_poly.type
_entity_poly.pdbx_seq_one_letter_code
_entity_poly.pdbx_strand_id
1 'polypeptide(L)'
;MAENYFLLPADSYTRDVNPVGDWINQTALYASKMTGKPYDSCVEHLRCKLRNKVIEFKNPKVIYFERGENGDRFQKETSLTSYLRAIQQNNEVMAPTLTSYLHPTVKESKIAMFLDDGVSGRKKLKKLSQKYESAGEVMLYKYYNNAQDAKKRRNNSVSGGMVADGSVIQNKSGHSTLTSVTRSISSLSNASNERLIEGTRHYFTMQIALNNLISITSASNVGHIDRAIAQFQLRYPTVDDTMACLKHSTELYWRDRKATAVLKAFVEKLTQAERAAIVYTGDLYHLRLLNEDVIRTLITDLSLRGDASPVENPTKVIWTIDEQIVNYAHQICISIMAGIGKDYDKLTYENMCILVNTCRNIEHWLEKYSLLIKAFFLTKNCPATIATIPDMIRRTVVLSDTDSTMFSVDSWVEWYFGKVTFDDPCYAVGGAIMFIATQAIAHIMAVFSANMNVDKKRLHTLAMKPEFVFPVFAQTAVAKHYYTATKVKEGNVWKDIKMEIKGVHLKDSSVPSNIIAGAAKLMEFNIRAIMKGETLSLVDTLKISADVERDILASIYKGETRYLKRVKIKEETAYALDGKHSPYQYYTVWEECFAPTYAPSAPPPYQAVRLPLDLPNKTAVLNWLGNNPNQEFAKRMLGWMTENKKVTIGSLPIPMEHCTSHGVPAELVSILDTRKIVLALTKSYRNILGSMGYFSKRDLLISEQGY
;
A
#
# COMPACT_ATOMS: atom_id res chain seq x y z
N MET A 1 24.63 -19.99 4.34
CA MET A 1 23.63 -18.91 4.29
C MET A 1 23.96 -17.98 5.44
N ALA A 2 24.17 -16.70 5.16
CA ALA A 2 24.39 -15.73 6.23
C ALA A 2 23.21 -15.77 7.20
N GLU A 3 23.48 -15.69 8.49
CA GLU A 3 22.46 -15.74 9.55
C GLU A 3 21.61 -14.47 9.48
N ASN A 4 20.29 -14.60 9.32
CA ASN A 4 19.41 -13.43 9.38
C ASN A 4 19.05 -13.17 10.84
N TYR A 5 19.65 -12.15 11.44
CA TYR A 5 19.49 -11.80 12.86
C TYR A 5 18.05 -11.39 13.25
N PHE A 6 17.21 -11.04 12.28
CA PHE A 6 15.79 -10.71 12.49
C PHE A 6 14.82 -11.89 12.28
N LEU A 7 15.33 -13.07 11.97
CA LEU A 7 14.51 -14.26 11.83
C LEU A 7 14.96 -15.34 12.80
N LEU A 8 14.01 -16.10 13.31
CA LEU A 8 14.30 -17.33 14.03
C LEU A 8 14.46 -18.49 13.06
N PRO A 9 15.15 -19.58 13.46
CA PRO A 9 15.11 -20.82 12.71
C PRO A 9 13.67 -21.27 12.43
N ALA A 10 13.37 -21.81 11.25
CA ALA A 10 12.01 -22.18 10.84
C ALA A 10 11.31 -23.11 11.85
N ASP A 11 12.08 -23.97 12.53
CA ASP A 11 11.56 -24.88 13.56
C ASP A 11 11.13 -24.20 14.85
N SER A 12 11.61 -22.97 15.10
CA SER A 12 11.25 -22.17 16.25
C SER A 12 9.90 -21.43 16.08
N TYR A 13 9.39 -21.36 14.85
CA TYR A 13 8.07 -20.82 14.58
C TYR A 13 7.04 -21.95 14.71
N THR A 14 6.26 -21.88 15.75
CA THR A 14 5.20 -22.86 16.08
C THR A 14 3.84 -22.22 16.02
N ARG A 15 2.84 -23.01 15.69
CA ARG A 15 1.43 -22.60 15.80
C ARG A 15 1.09 -22.43 17.29
N ASP A 16 0.77 -21.23 17.68
CA ASP A 16 0.41 -20.87 19.05
C ASP A 16 -1.02 -20.29 19.07
N VAL A 17 -2.02 -21.17 18.93
CA VAL A 17 -3.43 -20.81 18.95
C VAL A 17 -4.13 -21.61 20.03
N ASN A 18 -4.10 -21.08 21.25
CA ASN A 18 -4.80 -21.65 22.41
C ASN A 18 -5.58 -20.56 23.17
N PRO A 19 -6.72 -20.08 22.65
CA PRO A 19 -7.44 -18.95 23.24
C PRO A 19 -7.82 -19.15 24.73
N VAL A 20 -8.14 -20.37 25.12
CA VAL A 20 -8.49 -20.67 26.53
C VAL A 20 -7.25 -20.67 27.41
N GLY A 21 -6.16 -21.30 26.96
CA GLY A 21 -4.88 -21.29 27.67
C GLY A 21 -4.31 -19.87 27.78
N ASP A 22 -4.36 -19.11 26.70
CA ASP A 22 -3.90 -17.71 26.68
C ASP A 22 -4.71 -16.85 27.65
N TRP A 23 -6.03 -17.02 27.68
CA TRP A 23 -6.89 -16.31 28.62
C TRP A 23 -6.55 -16.68 30.07
N ILE A 24 -6.36 -17.99 30.38
CA ILE A 24 -5.96 -18.44 31.72
C ILE A 24 -4.62 -17.79 32.13
N ASN A 25 -3.62 -17.89 31.25
CA ASN A 25 -2.27 -17.39 31.50
C ASN A 25 -2.25 -15.88 31.73
N GLN A 26 -2.91 -15.13 30.82
CA GLN A 26 -2.99 -13.67 30.90
C GLN A 26 -3.79 -13.22 32.14
N THR A 27 -4.93 -13.85 32.42
CA THR A 27 -5.75 -13.52 33.59
C THR A 27 -5.02 -13.88 34.91
N ALA A 28 -4.32 -15.01 34.93
CA ALA A 28 -3.52 -15.41 36.08
C ALA A 28 -2.35 -14.44 36.30
N LEU A 29 -1.68 -13.98 35.26
CA LEU A 29 -0.63 -12.98 35.34
C LEU A 29 -1.16 -11.67 35.94
N TYR A 30 -2.26 -11.18 35.42
CA TYR A 30 -2.92 -9.98 35.95
C TYR A 30 -3.31 -10.15 37.44
N ALA A 31 -3.98 -11.26 37.79
CA ALA A 31 -4.40 -11.55 39.13
C ALA A 31 -3.21 -11.68 40.10
N SER A 32 -2.15 -12.37 39.68
CA SER A 32 -0.92 -12.51 40.46
C SER A 32 -0.30 -11.14 40.77
N LYS A 33 -0.14 -10.28 39.74
CA LYS A 33 0.41 -8.92 39.89
C LYS A 33 -0.44 -8.06 40.85
N MET A 34 -1.76 -8.10 40.65
CA MET A 34 -2.66 -7.24 41.44
C MET A 34 -2.90 -7.71 42.87
N THR A 35 -2.83 -9.03 43.13
CA THR A 35 -3.11 -9.61 44.48
C THR A 35 -1.87 -10.02 45.23
N GLY A 36 -0.70 -10.10 44.59
CA GLY A 36 0.55 -10.63 45.17
C GLY A 36 0.56 -12.15 45.36
N LYS A 37 -0.46 -12.88 44.92
CA LYS A 37 -0.49 -14.35 44.99
C LYS A 37 0.45 -14.98 43.95
N PRO A 38 1.02 -16.17 44.22
CA PRO A 38 1.84 -16.89 43.26
C PRO A 38 1.08 -17.14 41.93
N TYR A 39 1.77 -17.00 40.82
CA TYR A 39 1.19 -17.18 39.49
C TYR A 39 0.51 -18.54 39.31
N ASP A 40 1.19 -19.64 39.73
CA ASP A 40 0.66 -21.00 39.60
C ASP A 40 -0.63 -21.20 40.42
N SER A 41 -0.70 -20.56 41.60
CA SER A 41 -1.92 -20.57 42.41
C SER A 41 -3.08 -19.87 41.71
N CYS A 42 -2.81 -18.78 41.00
CA CYS A 42 -3.82 -18.09 40.21
C CYS A 42 -4.27 -18.93 39.00
N VAL A 43 -3.33 -19.60 38.33
CA VAL A 43 -3.64 -20.52 37.22
C VAL A 43 -4.57 -21.66 37.71
N GLU A 44 -4.21 -22.33 38.81
CA GLU A 44 -5.01 -23.45 39.31
C GLU A 44 -6.39 -22.98 39.79
N HIS A 45 -6.45 -21.82 40.43
CA HIS A 45 -7.72 -21.21 40.83
C HIS A 45 -8.65 -20.98 39.59
N LEU A 46 -8.14 -20.43 38.51
CA LEU A 46 -8.91 -20.24 37.27
C LEU A 46 -9.33 -21.55 36.63
N ARG A 47 -8.43 -22.55 36.60
CA ARG A 47 -8.76 -23.89 36.12
C ARG A 47 -9.85 -24.56 36.96
N CYS A 48 -9.80 -24.41 38.27
CA CYS A 48 -10.82 -24.91 39.19
C CYS A 48 -12.18 -24.23 38.91
N LYS A 49 -12.22 -22.91 38.75
CA LYS A 49 -13.44 -22.18 38.44
C LYS A 49 -14.05 -22.61 37.08
N LEU A 50 -13.23 -22.86 36.06
CA LEU A 50 -13.68 -23.39 34.78
C LEU A 50 -14.21 -24.83 34.93
N ARG A 51 -13.52 -25.70 35.66
CA ARG A 51 -13.92 -27.08 35.91
C ARG A 51 -15.27 -27.16 36.63
N ASN A 52 -15.46 -26.28 37.61
CA ASN A 52 -16.69 -26.22 38.41
C ASN A 52 -17.79 -25.35 37.76
N LYS A 53 -17.60 -24.92 36.55
CA LYS A 53 -18.57 -24.08 35.79
C LYS A 53 -18.95 -22.76 36.48
N VAL A 54 -18.08 -22.24 37.34
CA VAL A 54 -18.24 -20.90 37.92
C VAL A 54 -17.93 -19.81 36.89
N ILE A 55 -17.04 -20.13 35.97
CA ILE A 55 -16.77 -19.32 34.77
C ILE A 55 -17.01 -20.23 33.57
N GLU A 56 -17.76 -19.75 32.63
CA GLU A 56 -18.00 -20.45 31.36
C GLU A 56 -17.60 -19.57 30.18
N PHE A 57 -16.91 -20.15 29.22
CA PHE A 57 -16.71 -19.50 27.93
C PHE A 57 -17.94 -19.70 27.07
N LYS A 58 -18.35 -18.64 26.39
CA LYS A 58 -19.29 -18.79 25.30
C LYS A 58 -18.64 -19.62 24.20
N ASN A 59 -19.19 -20.80 23.97
CA ASN A 59 -18.75 -21.69 22.91
C ASN A 59 -19.79 -21.67 21.79
N PRO A 60 -19.71 -20.69 20.87
CA PRO A 60 -20.74 -20.50 19.86
C PRO A 60 -20.83 -21.70 18.94
N LYS A 61 -22.01 -21.92 18.42
CA LYS A 61 -22.29 -22.87 17.37
C LYS A 61 -21.65 -22.40 16.06
N VAL A 62 -20.96 -23.30 15.38
CA VAL A 62 -20.33 -23.06 14.09
C VAL A 62 -21.02 -23.92 13.04
N ILE A 63 -21.46 -23.28 11.97
CA ILE A 63 -21.96 -23.96 10.78
C ILE A 63 -20.88 -23.79 9.70
N TYR A 64 -20.40 -24.89 9.15
CA TYR A 64 -19.40 -24.88 8.10
C TYR A 64 -19.76 -25.86 6.97
N PHE A 65 -19.18 -25.63 5.80
CA PHE A 65 -19.37 -26.49 4.65
C PHE A 65 -18.08 -27.28 4.40
N GLU A 66 -18.16 -28.58 4.49
CA GLU A 66 -17.11 -29.48 4.07
C GLU A 66 -17.24 -29.77 2.59
N ARG A 67 -16.15 -29.73 1.86
CA ARG A 67 -16.12 -30.08 0.43
C ARG A 67 -15.67 -31.52 0.26
N GLY A 68 -16.51 -32.35 -0.31
CA GLY A 68 -16.17 -33.73 -0.70
C GLY A 68 -15.22 -33.78 -1.89
N GLU A 69 -14.70 -34.97 -2.19
CA GLU A 69 -13.75 -35.22 -3.29
C GLU A 69 -14.33 -34.84 -4.66
N ASN A 70 -15.61 -35.06 -4.86
CA ASN A 70 -16.35 -34.74 -6.11
C ASN A 70 -16.81 -33.28 -6.18
N GLY A 71 -16.44 -32.43 -5.20
CA GLY A 71 -16.84 -31.04 -5.13
C GLY A 71 -18.19 -30.80 -4.45
N ASP A 72 -18.87 -31.82 -3.98
CA ASP A 72 -20.08 -31.72 -3.19
C ASP A 72 -19.84 -30.95 -1.90
N ARG A 73 -20.88 -30.26 -1.41
CA ARG A 73 -20.81 -29.47 -0.19
C ARG A 73 -21.75 -30.05 0.85
N PHE A 74 -21.19 -30.44 1.97
CA PHE A 74 -21.97 -30.97 3.11
C PHE A 74 -21.95 -29.92 4.22
N GLN A 75 -23.14 -29.46 4.60
CA GLN A 75 -23.30 -28.61 5.76
C GLN A 75 -23.08 -29.43 7.03
N LYS A 76 -22.18 -28.99 7.88
CA LYS A 76 -21.90 -29.55 9.20
C LYS A 76 -22.08 -28.50 10.28
N GLU A 77 -22.41 -28.96 11.46
CA GLU A 77 -22.63 -28.13 12.62
C GLU A 77 -21.85 -28.68 13.82
N THR A 78 -21.19 -27.80 14.52
CA THR A 78 -20.39 -28.14 15.70
C THR A 78 -20.21 -26.92 16.60
N SER A 79 -19.49 -27.07 17.72
CA SER A 79 -19.07 -25.93 18.52
C SER A 79 -17.72 -25.36 18.03
N LEU A 80 -17.46 -24.07 18.28
CA LEU A 80 -16.20 -23.42 17.89
C LEU A 80 -14.97 -24.17 18.45
N THR A 81 -15.00 -24.59 19.71
CA THR A 81 -13.87 -25.31 20.32
C THR A 81 -13.65 -26.67 19.67
N SER A 82 -14.72 -27.41 19.32
CA SER A 82 -14.61 -28.70 18.62
C SER A 82 -14.07 -28.50 17.20
N TYR A 83 -14.53 -27.47 16.50
CA TYR A 83 -14.02 -27.09 15.17
C TYR A 83 -12.52 -26.81 15.20
N LEU A 84 -12.06 -25.92 16.10
CA LEU A 84 -10.64 -25.57 16.21
C LEU A 84 -9.78 -26.76 16.61
N ARG A 85 -10.29 -27.62 17.51
CA ARG A 85 -9.58 -28.86 17.92
C ARG A 85 -9.42 -29.82 16.74
N ALA A 86 -10.45 -30.01 15.92
CA ALA A 86 -10.35 -30.85 14.74
C ALA A 86 -9.31 -30.34 13.74
N ILE A 87 -9.27 -29.02 13.48
CA ILE A 87 -8.24 -28.38 12.63
C ILE A 87 -6.83 -28.66 13.15
N GLN A 88 -6.64 -28.58 14.48
CA GLN A 88 -5.32 -28.83 15.08
C GLN A 88 -4.94 -30.31 15.00
N GLN A 89 -5.87 -31.23 15.31
CA GLN A 89 -5.63 -32.67 15.28
C GLN A 89 -5.33 -33.17 13.85
N ASN A 90 -6.02 -32.62 12.85
CA ASN A 90 -5.83 -32.96 11.45
C ASN A 90 -4.62 -32.21 10.81
N ASN A 91 -3.91 -31.39 11.57
CA ASN A 91 -2.80 -30.58 11.08
C ASN A 91 -3.18 -29.71 9.86
N GLU A 92 -4.40 -29.16 9.82
CA GLU A 92 -4.88 -28.36 8.70
C GLU A 92 -4.31 -26.92 8.72
N VAL A 93 -4.21 -26.30 7.55
CA VAL A 93 -3.94 -24.86 7.41
C VAL A 93 -5.21 -24.09 7.69
N MET A 94 -5.16 -23.08 8.56
CA MET A 94 -6.32 -22.26 8.93
C MET A 94 -6.10 -20.81 8.51
N ALA A 95 -7.01 -20.29 7.70
CA ALA A 95 -7.01 -18.89 7.32
C ALA A 95 -7.58 -17.97 8.42
N PRO A 96 -7.35 -16.63 8.36
CA PRO A 96 -7.95 -15.68 9.28
C PRO A 96 -9.49 -15.68 9.30
N THR A 97 -10.12 -16.18 8.25
CA THR A 97 -11.59 -16.40 8.16
C THR A 97 -12.06 -17.67 8.86
N LEU A 98 -11.17 -18.39 9.54
CA LEU A 98 -11.38 -19.72 10.09
C LEU A 98 -11.66 -20.81 9.04
N THR A 99 -11.57 -20.52 7.75
CA THR A 99 -11.64 -21.53 6.70
C THR A 99 -10.38 -22.40 6.78
N SER A 100 -10.56 -23.73 6.83
CA SER A 100 -9.46 -24.67 6.87
C SER A 100 -9.18 -25.33 5.51
N TYR A 101 -7.97 -25.76 5.32
CA TYR A 101 -7.46 -26.44 4.13
C TYR A 101 -6.57 -27.60 4.52
N LEU A 102 -6.54 -28.64 3.70
CA LEU A 102 -5.59 -29.72 3.86
C LEU A 102 -4.16 -29.18 3.84
N HIS A 103 -3.32 -29.69 4.73
CA HIS A 103 -1.92 -29.32 4.72
C HIS A 103 -1.24 -29.79 3.42
N PRO A 104 -0.30 -29.03 2.83
CA PRO A 104 0.36 -29.39 1.57
C PRO A 104 1.07 -30.75 1.58
N THR A 105 1.48 -31.25 2.75
CA THR A 105 2.05 -32.60 2.91
C THR A 105 1.04 -33.71 2.66
N VAL A 106 -0.26 -33.44 2.80
CA VAL A 106 -1.33 -34.39 2.49
C VAL A 106 -1.74 -34.29 1.02
N LYS A 107 -2.01 -33.04 0.56
CA LYS A 107 -2.41 -32.79 -0.84
C LYS A 107 -2.04 -31.37 -1.25
N GLU A 108 -1.18 -31.25 -2.24
CA GLU A 108 -0.79 -29.95 -2.77
C GLU A 108 -1.81 -29.39 -3.77
N SER A 109 -2.14 -28.11 -3.63
CA SER A 109 -3.08 -27.43 -4.51
C SER A 109 -2.48 -27.16 -5.89
N LYS A 110 -3.16 -27.57 -6.96
CA LYS A 110 -2.77 -27.28 -8.35
C LYS A 110 -2.76 -25.76 -8.63
N ILE A 111 -3.63 -24.99 -7.99
CA ILE A 111 -3.62 -23.52 -8.09
C ILE A 111 -2.35 -22.95 -7.43
N ALA A 112 -1.94 -23.47 -6.27
CA ALA A 112 -0.71 -23.04 -5.62
C ALA A 112 0.54 -23.35 -6.48
N MET A 113 0.62 -24.54 -7.06
CA MET A 113 1.71 -24.91 -7.99
C MET A 113 1.75 -23.98 -9.22
N PHE A 114 0.59 -23.67 -9.81
CA PHE A 114 0.49 -22.74 -10.95
C PHE A 114 0.97 -21.32 -10.58
N LEU A 115 0.62 -20.86 -9.39
CA LEU A 115 1.05 -19.53 -8.89
C LEU A 115 2.54 -19.50 -8.57
N ASP A 116 3.11 -20.58 -7.99
CA ASP A 116 4.54 -20.69 -7.70
C ASP A 116 5.38 -20.65 -9.00
N ASP A 117 4.96 -21.38 -10.05
CA ASP A 117 5.59 -21.28 -11.38
C ASP A 117 5.48 -19.86 -11.94
N GLY A 118 4.31 -19.27 -11.82
CA GLY A 118 4.06 -17.90 -12.27
C GLY A 118 4.94 -16.88 -11.56
N VAL A 119 5.08 -16.96 -10.25
CA VAL A 119 5.93 -16.08 -9.44
C VAL A 119 7.40 -16.27 -9.75
N SER A 120 7.86 -17.53 -9.82
CA SER A 120 9.26 -17.87 -10.14
C SER A 120 9.66 -17.42 -11.54
N GLY A 121 8.81 -17.68 -12.52
CA GLY A 121 9.04 -17.23 -13.90
C GLY A 121 9.00 -15.71 -14.03
N ARG A 122 8.11 -15.02 -13.29
CA ARG A 122 8.09 -13.55 -13.23
C ARG A 122 9.39 -12.99 -12.66
N LYS A 123 9.91 -13.57 -11.57
CA LYS A 123 11.20 -13.15 -10.97
C LYS A 123 12.34 -13.19 -12.00
N LYS A 124 12.46 -14.28 -12.77
CA LYS A 124 13.48 -14.42 -13.83
C LYS A 124 13.34 -13.31 -14.89
N LEU A 125 12.14 -13.09 -15.39
CA LEU A 125 11.86 -12.04 -16.41
C LEU A 125 12.12 -10.63 -15.87
N LYS A 126 11.80 -10.38 -14.60
CA LYS A 126 12.04 -9.10 -13.94
C LYS A 126 13.55 -8.80 -13.81
N LYS A 127 14.36 -9.81 -13.44
CA LYS A 127 15.83 -9.66 -13.39
C LYS A 127 16.41 -9.35 -14.77
N LEU A 128 15.91 -10.01 -15.83
CA LEU A 128 16.34 -9.72 -17.21
C LEU A 128 15.91 -8.32 -17.63
N SER A 129 14.68 -7.90 -17.33
CA SER A 129 14.21 -6.55 -17.62
C SER A 129 15.10 -5.49 -16.94
N GLN A 130 15.43 -5.66 -15.67
CA GLN A 130 16.31 -4.75 -14.94
C GLN A 130 17.74 -4.72 -15.51
N LYS A 131 18.29 -5.89 -15.88
CA LYS A 131 19.60 -6.00 -16.54
C LYS A 131 19.65 -5.17 -17.81
N TYR A 132 18.66 -5.33 -18.70
CA TYR A 132 18.63 -4.60 -19.98
C TYR A 132 18.25 -3.14 -19.82
N GLU A 133 17.47 -2.76 -18.79
CA GLU A 133 17.22 -1.36 -18.44
C GLU A 133 18.53 -0.65 -18.03
N SER A 134 19.33 -1.31 -17.19
CA SER A 134 20.65 -0.78 -16.76
C SER A 134 21.68 -0.74 -17.87
N ALA A 135 21.59 -1.65 -18.85
CA ALA A 135 22.46 -1.67 -20.03
C ALA A 135 22.06 -0.65 -21.12
N GLY A 136 20.89 0.02 -20.97
CA GLY A 136 20.37 0.94 -21.99
C GLY A 136 19.76 0.24 -23.23
N GLU A 137 19.55 -1.08 -23.15
CA GLU A 137 19.01 -1.93 -24.24
C GLU A 137 17.49 -1.82 -24.32
N VAL A 138 16.98 -0.70 -24.84
CA VAL A 138 15.56 -0.30 -24.79
C VAL A 138 14.60 -1.37 -25.32
N MET A 139 14.95 -2.06 -26.41
CA MET A 139 14.08 -3.08 -27.02
C MET A 139 13.97 -4.33 -26.14
N LEU A 140 15.09 -4.84 -25.64
CA LEU A 140 15.11 -6.00 -24.75
C LEU A 140 14.47 -5.68 -23.42
N TYR A 141 14.72 -4.49 -22.85
CA TYR A 141 14.02 -3.99 -21.69
C TYR A 141 12.49 -4.04 -21.88
N LYS A 142 11.96 -3.44 -22.96
CA LYS A 142 10.53 -3.43 -23.24
C LYS A 142 9.96 -4.85 -23.38
N TYR A 143 10.67 -5.73 -24.08
CA TYR A 143 10.27 -7.13 -24.25
C TYR A 143 10.12 -7.85 -22.90
N TYR A 144 11.18 -7.85 -22.08
CA TYR A 144 11.16 -8.55 -20.79
C TYR A 144 10.22 -7.89 -19.77
N ASN A 145 10.08 -6.56 -19.83
CA ASN A 145 9.13 -5.83 -18.99
C ASN A 145 7.68 -6.18 -19.33
N ASN A 146 7.32 -6.23 -20.61
CA ASN A 146 6.00 -6.66 -21.06
C ASN A 146 5.72 -8.13 -20.69
N ALA A 147 6.71 -9.01 -20.84
CA ALA A 147 6.59 -10.42 -20.50
C ALA A 147 6.37 -10.64 -19.00
N GLN A 148 7.10 -9.93 -18.10
CA GLN A 148 6.88 -10.01 -16.66
C GLN A 148 5.53 -9.42 -16.25
N ASP A 149 5.07 -8.36 -16.92
CA ASP A 149 3.75 -7.77 -16.69
C ASP A 149 2.61 -8.71 -17.13
N ALA A 150 2.77 -9.42 -18.23
CA ALA A 150 1.82 -10.44 -18.65
C ALA A 150 1.69 -11.56 -17.61
N LYS A 151 2.83 -12.07 -17.08
CA LYS A 151 2.81 -13.04 -15.98
C LYS A 151 2.16 -12.48 -14.71
N LYS A 152 2.42 -11.21 -14.35
CA LYS A 152 1.76 -10.54 -13.22
C LYS A 152 0.25 -10.51 -13.38
N ARG A 153 -0.25 -10.09 -14.56
CA ARG A 153 -1.70 -10.04 -14.85
C ARG A 153 -2.32 -11.43 -14.79
N ARG A 154 -1.65 -12.44 -15.37
CA ARG A 154 -2.08 -13.85 -15.31
C ARG A 154 -2.25 -14.33 -13.86
N ASN A 155 -1.26 -14.09 -13.00
CA ASN A 155 -1.33 -14.51 -11.60
C ASN A 155 -2.45 -13.78 -10.84
N ASN A 156 -2.60 -12.47 -11.06
CA ASN A 156 -3.64 -11.68 -10.41
C ASN A 156 -5.05 -12.06 -10.89
N SER A 157 -5.21 -12.54 -12.14
CA SER A 157 -6.49 -12.97 -12.68
C SER A 157 -7.05 -14.23 -12.00
N VAL A 158 -6.21 -15.03 -11.34
CA VAL A 158 -6.64 -16.22 -10.58
C VAL A 158 -7.65 -15.82 -9.49
N SER A 159 -7.38 -14.73 -8.77
CA SER A 159 -8.28 -14.21 -7.74
C SER A 159 -9.65 -13.82 -8.31
N GLY A 160 -9.68 -13.13 -9.45
CA GLY A 160 -10.91 -12.81 -10.17
C GLY A 160 -11.64 -14.04 -10.69
N GLY A 161 -10.88 -15.01 -11.23
CA GLY A 161 -11.44 -16.29 -11.69
C GLY A 161 -12.11 -17.10 -10.58
N MET A 162 -11.66 -16.97 -9.34
CA MET A 162 -12.29 -17.64 -8.19
C MET A 162 -13.71 -17.15 -7.88
N VAL A 163 -14.08 -15.93 -8.27
CA VAL A 163 -15.42 -15.35 -8.03
C VAL A 163 -16.27 -15.25 -9.29
N ALA A 164 -15.66 -15.35 -10.47
CA ALA A 164 -16.38 -15.26 -11.73
C ALA A 164 -17.34 -16.43 -11.90
N ASP A 165 -18.60 -16.14 -12.21
CA ASP A 165 -19.60 -17.16 -12.49
C ASP A 165 -19.22 -17.92 -13.78
N GLY A 166 -19.37 -19.25 -13.74
CA GLY A 166 -19.00 -20.16 -14.85
C GLY A 166 -17.49 -20.43 -14.98
N SER A 167 -16.64 -19.87 -14.12
CA SER A 167 -15.22 -20.18 -14.12
C SER A 167 -14.94 -21.59 -13.58
N VAL A 168 -14.10 -22.34 -14.27
CA VAL A 168 -13.68 -23.71 -13.83
C VAL A 168 -12.92 -23.70 -12.50
N ILE A 169 -12.36 -22.54 -12.09
CA ILE A 169 -11.66 -22.38 -10.81
C ILE A 169 -12.53 -21.66 -9.77
N GLN A 170 -13.85 -21.56 -9.99
CA GLN A 170 -14.73 -20.86 -9.07
C GLN A 170 -14.64 -21.45 -7.66
N ASN A 171 -14.20 -20.60 -6.72
CA ASN A 171 -14.04 -20.93 -5.30
C ASN A 171 -14.17 -19.68 -4.44
N LYS A 172 -15.39 -19.30 -4.11
CA LYS A 172 -15.67 -18.09 -3.30
C LYS A 172 -15.00 -18.14 -1.92
N SER A 173 -14.90 -19.32 -1.30
CA SER A 173 -14.19 -19.50 -0.03
C SER A 173 -12.68 -19.25 -0.18
N GLY A 174 -12.07 -19.75 -1.25
CA GLY A 174 -10.66 -19.49 -1.58
C GLY A 174 -10.39 -18.00 -1.82
N HIS A 175 -11.26 -17.31 -2.53
CA HIS A 175 -11.17 -15.86 -2.72
C HIS A 175 -11.31 -15.09 -1.41
N SER A 176 -12.26 -15.47 -0.55
CA SER A 176 -12.43 -14.87 0.78
C SER A 176 -11.22 -15.06 1.65
N THR A 177 -10.60 -16.26 1.62
CA THR A 177 -9.34 -16.54 2.28
C THR A 177 -8.22 -15.63 1.79
N LEU A 178 -8.03 -15.53 0.47
CA LEU A 178 -7.01 -14.68 -0.12
C LEU A 178 -7.18 -13.20 0.31
N THR A 179 -8.43 -12.72 0.28
CA THR A 179 -8.75 -11.34 0.70
C THR A 179 -8.48 -11.13 2.19
N SER A 180 -8.79 -12.09 3.05
CA SER A 180 -8.54 -11.98 4.50
C SER A 180 -7.06 -12.02 4.83
N VAL A 181 -6.27 -12.85 4.15
CA VAL A 181 -4.81 -12.91 4.30
C VAL A 181 -4.17 -11.59 3.87
N THR A 182 -4.55 -11.05 2.71
CA THR A 182 -3.99 -9.76 2.23
C THR A 182 -4.34 -8.60 3.15
N ARG A 183 -5.56 -8.57 3.70
CA ARG A 183 -5.95 -7.57 4.71
C ARG A 183 -5.15 -7.73 6.00
N SER A 184 -4.90 -8.94 6.46
CA SER A 184 -4.09 -9.21 7.64
C SER A 184 -2.64 -8.76 7.43
N ILE A 185 -2.05 -9.02 6.27
CA ILE A 185 -0.71 -8.56 5.90
C ILE A 185 -0.63 -7.03 5.97
N SER A 186 -1.57 -6.32 5.32
CA SER A 186 -1.61 -4.86 5.35
C SER A 186 -1.80 -4.32 6.77
N SER A 187 -2.67 -4.96 7.58
CA SER A 187 -2.91 -4.58 8.97
C SER A 187 -1.67 -4.69 9.83
N LEU A 188 -1.04 -5.87 9.80
CA LEU A 188 0.17 -6.14 10.57
C LEU A 188 1.31 -5.20 10.17
N SER A 189 1.50 -4.99 8.86
CA SER A 189 2.54 -4.10 8.34
C SER A 189 2.32 -2.65 8.77
N ASN A 190 1.09 -2.13 8.62
CA ASN A 190 0.76 -0.76 9.02
C ASN A 190 0.98 -0.54 10.52
N ALA A 191 0.41 -1.42 11.36
CA ALA A 191 0.53 -1.29 12.79
C ALA A 191 1.96 -1.48 13.30
N SER A 192 2.74 -2.36 12.66
CA SER A 192 4.15 -2.56 12.99
C SER A 192 4.99 -1.34 12.65
N ASN A 193 4.78 -0.71 11.47
CA ASN A 193 5.48 0.50 11.09
C ASN A 193 5.10 1.68 12.00
N GLU A 194 3.79 1.89 12.26
CA GLU A 194 3.34 2.95 13.17
C GLU A 194 3.92 2.81 14.57
N ARG A 195 3.98 1.58 15.09
CA ARG A 195 4.57 1.30 16.40
C ARG A 195 6.09 1.49 16.38
N LEU A 196 6.78 0.93 15.40
CA LEU A 196 8.24 0.93 15.34
C LEU A 196 8.79 2.34 15.12
N ILE A 197 8.20 3.11 14.20
CA ILE A 197 8.74 4.40 13.74
C ILE A 197 8.21 5.58 14.57
N GLU A 198 6.93 5.55 14.98
CA GLU A 198 6.26 6.64 15.70
C GLU A 198 5.76 6.25 17.09
N GLY A 199 6.02 5.03 17.57
CA GLY A 199 5.62 4.54 18.89
C GLY A 199 4.12 4.42 19.10
N THR A 200 3.30 4.52 18.05
CA THR A 200 1.84 4.50 18.15
C THR A 200 1.30 3.08 18.15
N ARG A 201 0.44 2.74 19.11
CA ARG A 201 -0.14 1.40 19.29
C ARG A 201 -1.65 1.32 19.12
N HIS A 202 -2.31 2.42 18.83
CA HIS A 202 -3.75 2.52 18.55
C HIS A 202 -4.63 1.92 19.66
N TYR A 203 -4.45 2.39 20.89
CA TYR A 203 -5.27 1.98 22.02
C TYR A 203 -6.57 2.78 22.05
N PHE A 204 -7.65 2.22 21.50
CA PHE A 204 -8.97 2.86 21.46
C PHE A 204 -9.72 2.77 22.77
N THR A 205 -9.43 1.77 23.59
CA THR A 205 -10.06 1.59 24.91
C THR A 205 -9.04 1.13 25.94
N MET A 206 -9.33 1.37 27.21
CA MET A 206 -8.54 0.87 28.33
C MET A 206 -8.39 -0.65 28.30
N GLN A 207 -9.46 -1.37 27.96
CA GLN A 207 -9.42 -2.84 27.90
C GLN A 207 -8.44 -3.35 26.83
N ILE A 208 -8.42 -2.70 25.65
CA ILE A 208 -7.45 -3.04 24.60
C ILE A 208 -6.02 -2.76 25.09
N ALA A 209 -5.79 -1.61 25.72
CA ALA A 209 -4.49 -1.27 26.27
C ALA A 209 -4.06 -2.30 27.34
N LEU A 210 -4.89 -2.57 28.34
CA LEU A 210 -4.58 -3.52 29.41
C LEU A 210 -4.28 -4.93 28.87
N ASN A 211 -5.13 -5.43 27.96
CA ASN A 211 -4.92 -6.74 27.34
C ASN A 211 -3.58 -6.79 26.58
N ASN A 212 -3.22 -5.70 25.88
CA ASN A 212 -1.95 -5.64 25.15
C ASN A 212 -0.75 -5.60 26.11
N LEU A 213 -0.82 -4.85 27.22
CA LEU A 213 0.21 -4.84 28.24
C LEU A 213 0.45 -6.24 28.83
N ILE A 214 -0.63 -6.92 29.19
CA ILE A 214 -0.57 -8.29 29.74
C ILE A 214 0.02 -9.26 28.71
N SER A 215 -0.42 -9.16 27.46
CA SER A 215 0.07 -10.00 26.36
C SER A 215 1.57 -9.79 26.10
N ILE A 216 2.04 -8.54 26.05
CA ILE A 216 3.46 -8.23 25.86
C ILE A 216 4.27 -8.79 27.06
N THR A 217 3.83 -8.53 28.28
CA THR A 217 4.49 -9.02 29.49
C THR A 217 4.60 -10.54 29.49
N SER A 218 3.52 -11.24 29.12
CA SER A 218 3.48 -12.71 29.04
C SER A 218 4.36 -13.31 27.93
N ALA A 219 4.45 -12.61 26.80
CA ALA A 219 5.17 -13.09 25.62
C ALA A 219 6.66 -12.73 25.61
N SER A 220 7.11 -11.81 26.46
CA SER A 220 8.47 -11.28 26.43
C SER A 220 9.45 -12.15 27.20
N ASN A 221 10.66 -12.26 26.66
CA ASN A 221 11.77 -12.93 27.34
C ASN A 221 12.53 -11.93 28.24
N VAL A 222 12.14 -11.86 29.50
CA VAL A 222 12.73 -10.96 30.51
C VAL A 222 14.25 -11.13 30.59
N GLY A 223 14.77 -12.35 30.52
CA GLY A 223 16.22 -12.59 30.57
C GLY A 223 16.98 -12.06 29.35
N HIS A 224 16.38 -12.03 28.17
CA HIS A 224 16.97 -11.35 27.01
C HIS A 224 16.95 -9.83 27.19
N ILE A 225 15.84 -9.29 27.74
CA ILE A 225 15.69 -7.86 28.01
C ILE A 225 16.73 -7.38 28.99
N ASP A 226 16.88 -8.04 30.14
CA ASP A 226 17.87 -7.66 31.15
C ASP A 226 19.30 -7.71 30.62
N ARG A 227 19.64 -8.74 29.86
CA ARG A 227 20.97 -8.85 29.23
C ARG A 227 21.19 -7.74 28.18
N ALA A 228 20.20 -7.42 27.36
CA ALA A 228 20.30 -6.34 26.37
C ALA A 228 20.46 -4.99 27.06
N ILE A 229 19.70 -4.72 28.12
CA ILE A 229 19.80 -3.49 28.91
C ILE A 229 21.19 -3.37 29.53
N ALA A 230 21.72 -4.44 30.12
CA ALA A 230 23.06 -4.45 30.72
C ALA A 230 24.16 -4.28 29.66
N GLN A 231 24.10 -5.00 28.53
CA GLN A 231 25.13 -4.95 27.48
C GLN A 231 25.21 -3.60 26.79
N PHE A 232 24.07 -2.99 26.51
CA PHE A 232 23.99 -1.72 25.79
C PHE A 232 23.78 -0.52 26.70
N GLN A 233 23.81 -0.73 28.03
CA GLN A 233 23.61 0.31 29.05
C GLN A 233 22.30 1.10 28.85
N LEU A 234 21.25 0.39 28.47
CA LEU A 234 19.94 1.00 28.26
C LEU A 234 19.29 1.37 29.59
N ARG A 235 18.51 2.41 29.55
CA ARG A 235 17.72 2.85 30.71
C ARG A 235 16.50 1.95 30.89
N TYR A 236 16.25 1.51 32.14
CA TYR A 236 14.96 0.91 32.48
C TYR A 236 13.87 1.99 32.55
N PRO A 237 12.73 1.82 31.83
CA PRO A 237 11.63 2.76 31.92
C PRO A 237 11.04 2.81 33.34
N THR A 238 10.80 4.02 33.83
CA THR A 238 10.04 4.25 35.07
C THR A 238 8.56 3.96 34.86
N VAL A 239 7.77 4.02 35.92
CA VAL A 239 6.30 3.98 35.82
C VAL A 239 5.79 5.14 35.00
N ASP A 240 6.34 6.34 35.18
CA ASP A 240 5.92 7.54 34.45
C ASP A 240 6.31 7.48 32.96
N ASP A 241 7.50 6.96 32.62
CA ASP A 241 7.89 6.71 31.23
C ASP A 241 6.93 5.73 30.55
N THR A 242 6.54 4.65 31.23
CA THR A 242 5.60 3.66 30.73
C THR A 242 4.21 4.28 30.53
N MET A 243 3.75 5.09 31.48
CA MET A 243 2.48 5.80 31.34
C MET A 243 2.50 6.85 30.25
N ALA A 244 3.65 7.54 30.02
CA ALA A 244 3.84 8.46 28.90
C ALA A 244 3.76 7.72 27.55
N CYS A 245 4.41 6.55 27.42
CA CYS A 245 4.30 5.68 26.27
C CYS A 245 2.84 5.26 25.98
N LEU A 246 2.09 4.87 27.01
CA LEU A 246 0.68 4.53 26.88
C LEU A 246 -0.16 5.73 26.45
N LYS A 247 0.09 6.90 27.03
CA LYS A 247 -0.59 8.14 26.66
C LYS A 247 -0.31 8.55 25.22
N HIS A 248 0.91 8.37 24.75
CA HIS A 248 1.27 8.60 23.35
C HIS A 248 0.50 7.71 22.37
N SER A 249 0.16 6.49 22.82
CA SER A 249 -0.54 5.48 22.02
C SER A 249 -2.06 5.54 22.13
N THR A 250 -2.62 6.44 22.96
CA THR A 250 -4.07 6.61 23.07
C THR A 250 -4.61 7.47 21.94
N GLU A 251 -5.80 7.15 21.45
CA GLU A 251 -6.47 7.95 20.46
C GLU A 251 -7.08 9.23 21.06
N LEU A 252 -7.33 10.25 20.22
CA LEU A 252 -7.71 11.61 20.59
C LEU A 252 -8.90 11.70 21.59
N TYR A 253 -9.81 10.74 21.55
CA TYR A 253 -11.04 10.77 22.33
C TYR A 253 -10.97 10.00 23.66
N TRP A 254 -9.86 9.28 23.91
CA TRP A 254 -9.73 8.53 25.16
C TRP A 254 -9.25 9.44 26.30
N ARG A 255 -10.21 9.92 27.10
CA ARG A 255 -9.97 10.84 28.23
C ARG A 255 -10.41 10.26 29.59
N ASP A 256 -10.63 8.96 29.68
CA ASP A 256 -11.11 8.34 30.93
C ASP A 256 -10.01 8.29 31.99
N ARG A 257 -10.16 9.15 33.02
CA ARG A 257 -9.24 9.20 34.16
C ARG A 257 -9.25 7.92 35.00
N LYS A 258 -10.41 7.25 35.12
CA LYS A 258 -10.50 5.97 35.85
C LYS A 258 -9.74 4.87 35.13
N ALA A 259 -9.85 4.83 33.83
CA ALA A 259 -9.10 3.91 32.98
C ALA A 259 -7.59 4.11 33.14
N THR A 260 -7.13 5.36 33.14
CA THR A 260 -5.71 5.69 33.36
C THR A 260 -5.23 5.22 34.76
N ALA A 261 -6.03 5.37 35.81
CA ALA A 261 -5.70 4.91 37.13
C ALA A 261 -5.57 3.39 37.22
N VAL A 262 -6.45 2.63 36.57
CA VAL A 262 -6.37 1.16 36.51
C VAL A 262 -5.09 0.70 35.78
N LEU A 263 -4.76 1.33 34.67
CA LEU A 263 -3.51 1.02 33.96
C LEU A 263 -2.28 1.34 34.79
N LYS A 264 -2.26 2.50 35.45
CA LYS A 264 -1.16 2.92 36.31
C LYS A 264 -0.97 1.93 37.48
N ALA A 265 -2.06 1.52 38.12
CA ALA A 265 -2.02 0.52 39.20
C ALA A 265 -1.41 -0.81 38.75
N PHE A 266 -1.68 -1.24 37.51
CA PHE A 266 -1.05 -2.43 36.95
C PHE A 266 0.43 -2.20 36.64
N VAL A 267 0.79 -1.08 35.99
CA VAL A 267 2.18 -0.73 35.64
C VAL A 267 3.08 -0.63 36.87
N GLU A 268 2.56 -0.13 38.02
CA GLU A 268 3.26 -0.05 39.29
C GLU A 268 3.63 -1.42 39.87
N LYS A 269 2.91 -2.49 39.50
CA LYS A 269 3.19 -3.87 39.91
C LYS A 269 4.17 -4.61 39.01
N LEU A 270 4.55 -4.01 37.88
CA LEU A 270 5.49 -4.61 36.94
C LEU A 270 6.93 -4.41 37.39
N THR A 271 7.79 -5.41 37.14
CA THR A 271 9.25 -5.27 37.28
C THR A 271 9.81 -4.27 36.28
N GLN A 272 11.05 -3.84 36.47
CA GLN A 272 11.74 -2.94 35.54
C GLN A 272 11.84 -3.56 34.14
N ALA A 273 12.17 -4.84 34.03
CA ALA A 273 12.27 -5.55 32.74
C ALA A 273 10.92 -5.72 32.06
N GLU A 274 9.83 -5.95 32.81
CA GLU A 274 8.48 -6.02 32.24
C GLU A 274 8.02 -4.65 31.70
N ARG A 275 8.37 -3.55 32.40
CA ARG A 275 8.14 -2.20 31.85
C ARG A 275 8.97 -1.96 30.59
N ALA A 276 10.23 -2.39 30.57
CA ALA A 276 11.07 -2.31 29.38
C ALA A 276 10.49 -3.12 28.21
N ALA A 277 9.94 -4.33 28.49
CA ALA A 277 9.21 -5.10 27.49
C ALA A 277 8.04 -4.30 26.87
N ILE A 278 7.24 -3.66 27.70
CA ILE A 278 6.10 -2.86 27.25
C ILE A 278 6.54 -1.68 26.39
N VAL A 279 7.57 -0.95 26.82
CA VAL A 279 7.99 0.29 26.16
C VAL A 279 8.80 0.02 24.89
N TYR A 280 9.70 -0.96 24.92
CA TYR A 280 10.69 -1.14 23.83
C TYR A 280 10.36 -2.22 22.82
N THR A 281 9.50 -3.21 23.15
CA THR A 281 9.23 -4.31 22.21
C THR A 281 8.52 -3.85 20.95
N GLY A 282 9.17 -4.01 19.80
CA GLY A 282 8.69 -3.58 18.50
C GLY A 282 8.57 -2.06 18.34
N ASP A 283 9.31 -1.29 19.14
CA ASP A 283 9.15 0.16 19.27
C ASP A 283 10.51 0.86 19.31
N LEU A 284 11.03 1.18 18.13
CA LEU A 284 12.30 1.89 18.00
C LEU A 284 12.17 3.37 18.43
N TYR A 285 10.97 3.95 18.33
CA TYR A 285 10.70 5.33 18.71
C TYR A 285 10.93 5.57 20.21
N HIS A 286 10.28 4.79 21.10
CA HIS A 286 10.46 4.94 22.53
C HIS A 286 11.83 4.42 22.99
N LEU A 287 12.41 3.43 22.28
CA LEU A 287 13.79 3.01 22.54
C LEU A 287 14.76 4.19 22.29
N ARG A 288 14.60 4.95 21.19
CA ARG A 288 15.33 6.17 20.91
C ARG A 288 15.06 7.26 21.94
N LEU A 289 13.80 7.49 22.27
CA LEU A 289 13.40 8.57 23.17
C LEU A 289 14.06 8.45 24.55
N LEU A 290 14.26 7.23 25.04
CA LEU A 290 14.84 6.98 26.35
C LEU A 290 16.35 6.62 26.32
N ASN A 291 16.92 6.33 25.13
CA ASN A 291 18.30 5.89 24.95
C ASN A 291 18.88 6.49 23.65
N GLU A 292 18.84 7.81 23.55
CA GLU A 292 19.17 8.53 22.31
C GLU A 292 20.56 8.19 21.78
N ASP A 293 21.59 8.23 22.64
CA ASP A 293 22.99 8.01 22.25
C ASP A 293 23.22 6.60 21.69
N VAL A 294 22.60 5.59 22.31
CA VAL A 294 22.72 4.19 21.88
C VAL A 294 22.08 4.00 20.51
N ILE A 295 20.89 4.56 20.31
CA ILE A 295 20.17 4.44 19.03
C ILE A 295 20.84 5.27 17.92
N ARG A 296 21.37 6.44 18.27
CA ARG A 296 22.18 7.24 17.32
C ARG A 296 23.41 6.45 16.88
N THR A 297 24.11 5.79 17.81
CA THR A 297 25.26 4.93 17.51
C THR A 297 24.86 3.74 16.64
N LEU A 298 23.76 3.04 16.96
CA LEU A 298 23.23 1.93 16.15
C LEU A 298 22.97 2.36 14.70
N ILE A 299 22.30 3.50 14.51
CA ILE A 299 21.99 4.02 13.17
C ILE A 299 23.28 4.43 12.45
N THR A 300 24.21 5.07 13.15
CA THR A 300 25.53 5.44 12.60
C THR A 300 26.26 4.19 12.12
N ASP A 301 26.42 3.20 13.00
CA ASP A 301 27.10 1.94 12.71
C ASP A 301 26.52 1.25 11.47
N LEU A 302 25.18 1.12 11.42
CA LEU A 302 24.49 0.49 10.28
C LEU A 302 24.58 1.32 8.99
N SER A 303 24.80 2.63 9.07
CA SER A 303 24.90 3.54 7.91
C SER A 303 26.34 3.73 7.41
N LEU A 304 27.32 3.10 8.05
CA LEU A 304 28.73 3.25 7.68
C LEU A 304 29.05 2.61 6.34
N ARG A 305 29.57 3.42 5.45
CA ARG A 305 30.17 2.96 4.19
C ARG A 305 31.48 2.24 4.47
N GLY A 306 31.72 1.12 3.80
CA GLY A 306 32.98 0.40 3.85
C GLY A 306 34.12 1.19 3.19
N ASP A 307 35.34 0.83 3.52
CA ASP A 307 36.55 1.35 2.90
C ASP A 307 36.94 0.56 1.64
N ALA A 308 38.02 1.00 0.97
CA ALA A 308 38.54 0.36 -0.23
C ALA A 308 39.54 -0.79 0.08
N SER A 309 39.58 -1.30 1.29
CA SER A 309 40.44 -2.43 1.66
C SER A 309 40.28 -3.60 0.68
N PRO A 310 41.39 -4.20 0.20
CA PRO A 310 41.32 -5.22 -0.85
C PRO A 310 40.47 -6.44 -0.48
N VAL A 311 39.64 -6.85 -1.39
CA VAL A 311 38.81 -8.05 -1.27
C VAL A 311 39.16 -8.98 -2.43
N GLU A 312 39.47 -10.23 -2.15
CA GLU A 312 39.72 -11.22 -3.19
C GLU A 312 38.40 -11.52 -3.95
N ASN A 313 38.44 -11.41 -5.28
CA ASN A 313 37.30 -11.65 -6.17
C ASN A 313 35.98 -10.99 -5.74
N PRO A 314 35.94 -9.65 -5.54
CA PRO A 314 34.79 -8.96 -4.93
C PRO A 314 33.51 -9.12 -5.77
N THR A 315 33.61 -9.17 -7.09
CA THR A 315 32.47 -9.43 -7.99
C THR A 315 31.85 -10.82 -7.77
N LYS A 316 32.59 -11.78 -7.30
CA LYS A 316 32.11 -13.13 -6.97
C LYS A 316 31.51 -13.16 -5.56
N VAL A 317 32.17 -12.50 -4.62
CA VAL A 317 31.76 -12.44 -3.22
C VAL A 317 30.40 -11.79 -3.06
N ILE A 318 30.09 -10.69 -3.77
CA ILE A 318 28.80 -9.98 -3.64
C ILE A 318 27.59 -10.88 -3.88
N TRP A 319 27.72 -11.89 -4.74
CA TRP A 319 26.63 -12.85 -5.04
C TRP A 319 26.38 -13.89 -3.94
N THR A 320 27.28 -13.99 -2.95
CA THR A 320 27.13 -14.90 -1.80
C THR A 320 26.44 -14.23 -0.61
N ILE A 321 26.32 -12.89 -0.62
CA ILE A 321 25.73 -12.09 0.46
C ILE A 321 24.20 -12.03 0.27
N ASP A 322 23.48 -11.90 1.38
CA ASP A 322 22.01 -11.76 1.34
C ASP A 322 21.57 -10.56 0.49
N GLU A 323 20.61 -10.80 -0.41
CA GLU A 323 20.14 -9.78 -1.37
C GLU A 323 19.61 -8.52 -0.68
N GLN A 324 19.05 -8.62 0.53
CA GLN A 324 18.52 -7.44 1.24
C GLN A 324 19.65 -6.60 1.82
N ILE A 325 20.72 -7.22 2.31
CA ILE A 325 21.95 -6.54 2.76
C ILE A 325 22.59 -5.83 1.57
N VAL A 326 22.73 -6.52 0.44
CA VAL A 326 23.29 -5.92 -0.79
C VAL A 326 22.46 -4.74 -1.27
N ASN A 327 21.13 -4.86 -1.30
CA ASN A 327 20.25 -3.76 -1.71
C ASN A 327 20.34 -2.56 -0.75
N TYR A 328 20.53 -2.80 0.54
CA TYR A 328 20.74 -1.73 1.50
C TYR A 328 22.14 -1.11 1.35
N ALA A 329 23.19 -1.91 1.13
CA ALA A 329 24.53 -1.42 0.83
C ALA A 329 24.55 -0.53 -0.43
N HIS A 330 23.75 -0.84 -1.46
CA HIS A 330 23.58 0.03 -2.63
C HIS A 330 23.02 1.40 -2.23
N GLN A 331 22.15 1.46 -1.23
CA GLN A 331 21.59 2.71 -0.74
C GLN A 331 22.60 3.52 0.10
N ILE A 332 23.50 2.87 0.82
CA ILE A 332 24.61 3.52 1.48
C ILE A 332 25.65 4.05 0.45
N CYS A 333 25.85 3.31 -0.62
CA CYS A 333 26.82 3.60 -1.68
C CYS A 333 26.19 4.27 -2.91
N ILE A 334 25.20 5.17 -2.72
CA ILE A 334 24.42 5.77 -3.83
C ILE A 334 25.31 6.39 -4.90
N SER A 335 26.33 7.16 -4.53
CA SER A 335 27.25 7.81 -5.48
C SER A 335 27.99 6.82 -6.37
N ILE A 336 28.38 5.66 -5.83
CA ILE A 336 29.07 4.60 -6.57
C ILE A 336 28.07 3.81 -7.44
N MET A 337 26.88 3.52 -6.90
CA MET A 337 25.91 2.66 -7.51
C MET A 337 25.02 3.35 -8.53
N ALA A 338 25.07 4.68 -8.65
CA ALA A 338 24.22 5.46 -9.54
C ALA A 338 24.35 5.05 -11.01
N GLY A 339 23.30 4.43 -11.55
CA GLY A 339 23.24 3.96 -12.93
C GLY A 339 23.94 2.64 -13.21
N ILE A 340 24.45 1.97 -12.18
CA ILE A 340 25.13 0.66 -12.29
C ILE A 340 24.11 -0.50 -12.32
N GLY A 341 23.02 -0.36 -11.53
CA GLY A 341 22.08 -1.45 -11.32
C GLY A 341 22.74 -2.63 -10.59
N LYS A 342 22.58 -3.83 -11.16
CA LYS A 342 23.29 -5.04 -10.68
C LYS A 342 24.36 -5.54 -11.67
N ASP A 343 24.82 -4.64 -12.54
CA ASP A 343 25.90 -4.89 -13.50
C ASP A 343 27.24 -4.49 -12.87
N TYR A 344 27.72 -5.32 -11.93
CA TYR A 344 28.92 -5.02 -11.12
C TYR A 344 30.20 -4.96 -11.96
N ASP A 345 30.22 -5.51 -13.18
CA ASP A 345 31.37 -5.43 -14.08
C ASP A 345 31.65 -3.98 -14.54
N LYS A 346 30.70 -3.07 -14.34
CA LYS A 346 30.87 -1.63 -14.59
C LYS A 346 31.55 -0.87 -13.46
N LEU A 347 31.72 -1.49 -12.30
CA LEU A 347 32.41 -0.89 -11.17
C LEU A 347 33.92 -1.10 -11.30
N THR A 348 34.68 -0.12 -10.83
CA THR A 348 36.13 -0.31 -10.61
C THR A 348 36.34 -1.33 -9.49
N TYR A 349 37.52 -1.96 -9.47
CA TYR A 349 37.86 -2.88 -8.39
C TYR A 349 37.74 -2.24 -7.01
N GLU A 350 38.24 -1.00 -6.87
CA GLU A 350 38.14 -0.23 -5.64
C GLU A 350 36.67 -0.04 -5.19
N ASN A 351 35.80 0.39 -6.10
CA ASN A 351 34.37 0.58 -5.80
C ASN A 351 33.66 -0.76 -5.46
N MET A 352 34.09 -1.86 -6.08
CA MET A 352 33.62 -3.18 -5.71
C MET A 352 34.06 -3.59 -4.30
N CYS A 353 35.31 -3.29 -3.92
CA CYS A 353 35.80 -3.52 -2.56
C CYS A 353 34.99 -2.72 -1.55
N ILE A 354 34.75 -1.41 -1.80
CA ILE A 354 33.93 -0.55 -0.96
C ILE A 354 32.52 -1.16 -0.77
N LEU A 355 31.88 -1.61 -1.85
CA LEU A 355 30.55 -2.19 -1.78
C LEU A 355 30.52 -3.47 -0.94
N VAL A 356 31.46 -4.38 -1.17
CA VAL A 356 31.55 -5.66 -0.40
C VAL A 356 31.88 -5.37 1.07
N ASN A 357 32.80 -4.44 1.35
CA ASN A 357 33.14 -4.06 2.72
C ASN A 357 31.98 -3.35 3.41
N THR A 358 31.15 -2.58 2.68
CA THR A 358 29.89 -2.03 3.21
C THR A 358 28.93 -3.16 3.63
N CYS A 359 28.77 -4.19 2.80
CA CYS A 359 27.95 -5.34 3.17
C CYS A 359 28.48 -6.06 4.42
N ARG A 360 29.79 -6.27 4.51
CA ARG A 360 30.43 -6.91 5.68
C ARG A 360 30.28 -6.07 6.95
N ASN A 361 30.36 -4.73 6.83
CA ASN A 361 30.09 -3.83 7.94
C ASN A 361 28.65 -4.00 8.45
N ILE A 362 27.67 -4.04 7.55
CA ILE A 362 26.27 -4.26 7.95
C ILE A 362 26.14 -5.60 8.69
N GLU A 363 26.69 -6.69 8.17
CA GLU A 363 26.67 -8.01 8.83
C GLU A 363 27.32 -7.96 10.22
N HIS A 364 28.51 -7.35 10.33
CA HIS A 364 29.22 -7.18 11.59
C HIS A 364 28.39 -6.42 12.62
N TRP A 365 27.76 -5.31 12.23
CA TRP A 365 26.95 -4.52 13.15
C TRP A 365 25.66 -5.24 13.55
N LEU A 366 25.02 -5.97 12.63
CA LEU A 366 23.87 -6.80 12.96
C LEU A 366 24.24 -7.90 13.98
N GLU A 367 25.40 -8.49 13.87
CA GLU A 367 25.92 -9.43 14.85
C GLU A 367 26.12 -8.76 16.25
N LYS A 368 26.80 -7.62 16.28
CA LYS A 368 27.02 -6.84 17.52
C LYS A 368 25.70 -6.50 18.23
N TYR A 369 24.70 -6.08 17.47
CA TYR A 369 23.39 -5.72 17.99
C TYR A 369 22.39 -6.89 18.09
N SER A 370 22.81 -8.13 17.83
CA SER A 370 21.92 -9.30 17.79
C SER A 370 21.13 -9.50 19.08
N LEU A 371 21.70 -9.24 20.24
CA LEU A 371 20.98 -9.38 21.51
C LEU A 371 19.89 -8.30 21.66
N LEU A 372 20.15 -7.06 21.24
CA LEU A 372 19.13 -6.00 21.21
C LEU A 372 17.98 -6.35 20.26
N ILE A 373 18.33 -6.89 19.09
CA ILE A 373 17.34 -7.38 18.11
C ILE A 373 16.50 -8.50 18.71
N LYS A 374 17.13 -9.50 19.32
CA LYS A 374 16.44 -10.63 19.96
C LYS A 374 15.55 -10.20 21.12
N ALA A 375 15.96 -9.21 21.90
CA ALA A 375 15.19 -8.71 23.05
C ALA A 375 13.93 -7.94 22.63
N PHE A 376 14.03 -7.09 21.59
CA PHE A 376 12.99 -6.10 21.31
C PHE A 376 12.29 -6.25 19.95
N PHE A 377 12.89 -6.91 18.96
CA PHE A 377 12.30 -7.02 17.62
C PHE A 377 11.82 -8.43 17.25
N LEU A 378 12.31 -9.48 17.94
CA LEU A 378 11.83 -10.85 17.75
C LEU A 378 10.70 -11.18 18.72
N THR A 379 9.56 -10.54 18.57
CA THR A 379 8.38 -10.70 19.44
C THR A 379 7.32 -11.60 18.81
N LYS A 380 6.63 -12.38 19.66
CA LYS A 380 5.41 -13.11 19.27
C LYS A 380 4.15 -12.25 19.33
N ASN A 381 4.25 -11.04 19.87
CA ASN A 381 3.12 -10.12 20.01
C ASN A 381 2.80 -9.43 18.68
N CYS A 382 1.72 -9.81 18.03
CA CYS A 382 1.21 -9.17 16.84
C CYS A 382 0.41 -7.91 17.21
N PRO A 383 0.77 -6.71 16.70
CA PRO A 383 0.30 -5.44 17.24
C PRO A 383 -1.14 -5.06 16.87
N ALA A 384 -1.76 -5.66 15.87
CA ALA A 384 -3.07 -5.23 15.41
C ALA A 384 -3.95 -6.36 14.87
N THR A 385 -5.26 -6.11 14.90
CA THR A 385 -6.26 -6.90 14.21
C THR A 385 -6.82 -6.12 13.02
N ILE A 386 -7.38 -6.85 12.07
CA ILE A 386 -8.06 -6.27 10.89
C ILE A 386 -9.21 -5.33 11.28
N ALA A 387 -9.84 -5.55 12.43
CA ALA A 387 -10.97 -4.76 12.93
C ALA A 387 -10.58 -3.32 13.32
N THR A 388 -9.32 -3.08 13.66
CA THR A 388 -8.85 -1.76 14.11
C THR A 388 -8.31 -0.88 12.98
N ILE A 389 -8.06 -1.43 11.79
CA ILE A 389 -7.51 -0.67 10.66
C ILE A 389 -8.36 0.55 10.26
N PRO A 390 -9.70 0.45 10.15
CA PRO A 390 -10.51 1.58 9.68
C PRO A 390 -10.38 2.82 10.57
N ASP A 391 -10.14 2.61 11.86
CA ASP A 391 -10.10 3.67 12.88
C ASP A 391 -8.67 4.11 13.21
N MET A 392 -7.67 3.49 12.59
CA MET A 392 -6.26 3.75 12.83
C MET A 392 -5.83 5.12 12.34
N ILE A 393 -5.37 5.98 13.23
CA ILE A 393 -4.71 7.24 12.87
C ILE A 393 -3.26 6.91 12.49
N ARG A 394 -2.92 7.17 11.23
CA ARG A 394 -1.59 6.92 10.69
C ARG A 394 -0.76 8.19 10.72
N ARG A 395 0.42 8.13 11.27
CA ARG A 395 1.38 9.22 11.38
C ARG A 395 2.55 9.05 10.43
N THR A 396 3.04 7.83 10.27
CA THR A 396 4.16 7.52 9.37
C THR A 396 3.73 6.76 8.13
N VAL A 397 2.70 5.91 8.21
CA VAL A 397 2.18 5.15 7.07
C VAL A 397 1.30 6.03 6.21
N VAL A 398 1.79 6.44 5.05
CA VAL A 398 1.09 7.34 4.13
C VAL A 398 0.15 6.61 3.17
N LEU A 399 0.51 5.38 2.78
CA LEU A 399 -0.30 4.57 1.86
C LEU A 399 -0.05 3.09 2.07
N SER A 400 -1.09 2.29 1.92
CA SER A 400 -0.96 0.83 1.81
C SER A 400 -1.87 0.28 0.71
N ASP A 401 -1.39 -0.73 0.01
CA ASP A 401 -2.13 -1.40 -1.06
C ASP A 401 -1.84 -2.89 -1.03
N THR A 402 -2.85 -3.68 -0.71
CA THR A 402 -2.86 -5.15 -0.73
C THR A 402 -1.72 -5.78 0.08
N ASP A 403 -0.50 -5.77 -0.43
CA ASP A 403 0.71 -6.42 0.09
C ASP A 403 1.91 -5.46 0.20
N SER A 404 1.66 -4.17 0.13
CA SER A 404 2.70 -3.14 0.24
C SER A 404 2.27 -2.01 1.18
N THR A 405 3.25 -1.41 1.84
CA THR A 405 3.10 -0.27 2.73
C THR A 405 4.14 0.78 2.40
N MET A 406 3.71 2.02 2.24
CA MET A 406 4.59 3.19 2.14
C MET A 406 4.56 3.95 3.46
N PHE A 407 5.72 4.25 3.99
CA PHE A 407 5.85 4.99 5.24
C PHE A 407 6.98 6.01 5.13
N SER A 408 6.87 7.11 5.88
CA SER A 408 7.90 8.13 5.96
C SER A 408 8.92 7.81 7.05
N VAL A 409 10.16 8.23 6.83
CA VAL A 409 11.26 8.21 7.80
C VAL A 409 11.89 9.59 7.97
N ASP A 410 11.22 10.63 7.46
CA ASP A 410 11.70 12.01 7.49
C ASP A 410 11.94 12.51 8.90
N SER A 411 11.05 12.24 9.85
CA SER A 411 11.21 12.59 11.27
C SER A 411 12.49 12.01 11.91
N TRP A 412 12.94 10.84 11.43
CA TRP A 412 14.18 10.21 11.89
C TRP A 412 15.42 10.83 11.25
N VAL A 413 15.36 11.16 9.97
CA VAL A 413 16.42 11.86 9.26
C VAL A 413 16.57 13.26 9.82
N GLU A 414 15.47 13.97 10.06
CA GLU A 414 15.47 15.29 10.69
C GLU A 414 16.04 15.24 12.12
N TRP A 415 15.63 14.26 12.94
CA TRP A 415 16.22 14.06 14.26
C TRP A 415 17.73 13.82 14.21
N TYR A 416 18.20 13.05 13.19
CA TYR A 416 19.61 12.68 13.10
C TYR A 416 20.49 13.84 12.62
N PHE A 417 20.07 14.59 11.61
CA PHE A 417 20.84 15.67 10.95
C PHE A 417 20.35 17.09 11.27
N GLY A 418 19.24 17.26 11.98
CA GLY A 418 18.58 18.55 12.21
C GLY A 418 17.80 19.09 11.01
N LYS A 419 17.92 18.48 9.84
CA LYS A 419 17.20 18.78 8.60
C LYS A 419 17.21 17.60 7.65
N VAL A 420 16.26 17.56 6.73
CA VAL A 420 16.26 16.60 5.63
C VAL A 420 17.06 17.17 4.47
N THR A 421 18.16 16.49 4.10
CA THR A 421 18.93 16.73 2.88
C THR A 421 18.81 15.50 1.97
N PHE A 422 18.99 15.67 0.67
CA PHE A 422 18.82 14.58 -0.30
C PHE A 422 20.18 14.09 -0.80
N ASP A 423 21.14 13.96 0.13
CA ASP A 423 22.52 13.49 -0.07
C ASP A 423 22.70 12.02 0.39
N ASP A 424 23.86 11.46 0.08
CA ASP A 424 24.20 10.07 0.40
C ASP A 424 24.02 9.74 1.90
N PRO A 425 24.49 10.57 2.87
CA PRO A 425 24.26 10.29 4.29
C PRO A 425 22.78 10.23 4.70
N CYS A 426 21.94 11.12 4.17
CA CYS A 426 20.50 11.09 4.41
C CYS A 426 19.85 9.79 3.91
N TYR A 427 20.23 9.35 2.72
CA TYR A 427 19.74 8.08 2.18
C TYR A 427 20.25 6.88 2.98
N ALA A 428 21.48 6.91 3.49
CA ALA A 428 22.02 5.84 4.32
C ALA A 428 21.26 5.71 5.64
N VAL A 429 21.04 6.83 6.35
CA VAL A 429 20.30 6.86 7.62
C VAL A 429 18.82 6.48 7.42
N GLY A 430 18.14 7.08 6.45
CA GLY A 430 16.75 6.68 6.11
C GLY A 430 16.67 5.20 5.74
N GLY A 431 17.67 4.69 5.03
CA GLY A 431 17.83 3.29 4.67
C GLY A 431 17.99 2.37 5.88
N ALA A 432 18.74 2.77 6.91
CA ALA A 432 18.87 2.00 8.15
C ALA A 432 17.52 1.79 8.83
N ILE A 433 16.72 2.84 8.96
CA ILE A 433 15.39 2.75 9.55
C ILE A 433 14.47 1.85 8.71
N MET A 434 14.47 2.02 7.38
CA MET A 434 13.70 1.17 6.47
C MET A 434 14.14 -0.30 6.55
N PHE A 435 15.44 -0.56 6.64
CA PHE A 435 16.00 -1.90 6.77
C PHE A 435 15.53 -2.56 8.07
N ILE A 436 15.69 -1.91 9.22
CA ILE A 436 15.21 -2.42 10.52
C ILE A 436 13.70 -2.68 10.47
N ALA A 437 12.91 -1.75 9.94
CA ALA A 437 11.46 -1.88 9.87
C ALA A 437 11.04 -3.08 9.01
N THR A 438 11.62 -3.24 7.82
CA THR A 438 11.27 -4.35 6.92
C THR A 438 11.69 -5.70 7.46
N GLN A 439 12.83 -5.79 8.16
CA GLN A 439 13.29 -7.01 8.80
C GLN A 439 12.40 -7.39 10.01
N ALA A 440 12.04 -6.43 10.86
CA ALA A 440 11.12 -6.67 11.97
C ALA A 440 9.74 -7.14 11.48
N ILE A 441 9.23 -6.57 10.37
CA ILE A 441 7.97 -7.00 9.76
C ILE A 441 8.10 -8.41 9.17
N ALA A 442 9.24 -8.78 8.58
CA ALA A 442 9.46 -10.13 8.06
C ALA A 442 9.32 -11.20 9.17
N HIS A 443 9.82 -10.92 10.38
CA HIS A 443 9.59 -11.79 11.54
C HIS A 443 8.11 -11.90 11.90
N ILE A 444 7.38 -10.79 11.97
CA ILE A 444 5.94 -10.80 12.29
C ILE A 444 5.14 -11.57 11.22
N MET A 445 5.50 -11.45 9.94
CA MET A 445 4.88 -12.23 8.87
C MET A 445 5.18 -13.73 8.98
N ALA A 446 6.37 -14.10 9.46
CA ALA A 446 6.70 -15.50 9.75
C ALA A 446 5.88 -16.05 10.93
N VAL A 447 5.69 -15.26 12.01
CA VAL A 447 4.79 -15.62 13.13
C VAL A 447 3.35 -15.79 12.64
N PHE A 448 2.86 -14.87 11.82
CA PHE A 448 1.53 -14.95 11.23
C PHE A 448 1.37 -16.21 10.35
N SER A 449 2.35 -16.52 9.52
CA SER A 449 2.37 -17.72 8.68
C SER A 449 2.37 -19.00 9.53
N ALA A 450 3.15 -19.05 10.60
CA ALA A 450 3.19 -20.16 11.54
C ALA A 450 1.84 -20.39 12.24
N ASN A 451 1.18 -19.31 12.68
CA ASN A 451 -0.14 -19.40 13.29
C ASN A 451 -1.21 -19.93 12.34
N MET A 452 -1.08 -19.68 11.03
CA MET A 452 -1.91 -20.32 10.01
C MET A 452 -1.54 -21.79 9.72
N ASN A 453 -0.45 -22.28 10.28
CA ASN A 453 0.15 -23.59 9.97
C ASN A 453 0.64 -23.72 8.52
N VAL A 454 1.24 -22.66 7.99
CA VAL A 454 1.89 -22.70 6.68
C VAL A 454 3.11 -23.62 6.74
N ASP A 455 3.32 -24.42 5.70
CA ASP A 455 4.48 -25.32 5.57
C ASP A 455 5.80 -24.55 5.81
N LYS A 456 6.72 -25.17 6.59
CA LYS A 456 7.99 -24.54 7.00
C LYS A 456 8.84 -24.07 5.82
N LYS A 457 8.78 -24.75 4.67
CA LYS A 457 9.48 -24.32 3.43
C LYS A 457 8.95 -23.02 2.86
N ARG A 458 7.71 -22.64 3.19
CA ARG A 458 7.04 -21.44 2.71
C ARG A 458 6.83 -20.38 3.80
N LEU A 459 7.36 -20.62 5.01
CA LEU A 459 7.16 -19.75 6.17
C LEU A 459 7.56 -18.29 5.91
N HIS A 460 8.67 -18.09 5.20
CA HIS A 460 9.22 -16.77 4.86
C HIS A 460 8.78 -16.24 3.48
N THR A 461 7.73 -16.82 2.88
CA THR A 461 7.20 -16.35 1.58
C THR A 461 6.54 -14.98 1.71
N LEU A 462 5.86 -14.74 2.83
CA LEU A 462 5.31 -13.42 3.16
C LEU A 462 6.43 -12.57 3.77
N ALA A 463 6.94 -11.62 3.00
CA ALA A 463 7.95 -10.68 3.45
C ALA A 463 7.74 -9.33 2.77
N MET A 464 7.85 -8.25 3.54
CA MET A 464 7.95 -6.89 3.01
C MET A 464 9.41 -6.64 2.67
N LYS A 465 9.69 -6.31 1.40
CA LYS A 465 11.03 -5.97 0.93
C LYS A 465 11.08 -4.48 0.61
N PRO A 466 12.19 -3.77 0.87
CA PRO A 466 12.37 -2.41 0.40
C PRO A 466 12.30 -2.40 -1.13
N GLU A 467 11.19 -1.90 -1.68
CA GLU A 467 11.02 -1.83 -3.14
C GLU A 467 11.44 -0.46 -3.68
N PHE A 468 11.07 0.62 -2.99
CA PHE A 468 11.31 1.98 -3.44
C PHE A 468 11.88 2.86 -2.33
N VAL A 469 12.76 3.78 -2.72
CA VAL A 469 13.13 4.95 -1.93
C VAL A 469 12.69 6.20 -2.69
N PHE A 470 11.75 6.91 -2.11
CA PHE A 470 11.20 8.14 -2.62
C PHE A 470 11.73 9.33 -1.81
N PRO A 471 12.62 10.17 -2.38
CA PRO A 471 13.06 11.40 -1.71
C PRO A 471 11.92 12.31 -1.32
N VAL A 472 10.97 12.49 -2.23
CA VAL A 472 9.78 13.32 -2.04
C VAL A 472 8.56 12.55 -2.50
N PHE A 473 7.50 12.56 -1.70
CA PHE A 473 6.22 11.91 -1.99
C PHE A 473 5.09 12.91 -1.84
N ALA A 474 4.38 13.18 -2.94
CA ALA A 474 3.24 14.07 -2.97
C ALA A 474 1.94 13.30 -3.15
N GLN A 475 1.16 13.20 -2.07
CA GLN A 475 -0.15 12.56 -2.09
C GLN A 475 -1.23 13.57 -2.49
N THR A 476 -2.17 13.14 -3.33
CA THR A 476 -3.35 13.94 -3.67
C THR A 476 -4.50 13.64 -2.71
N ALA A 477 -5.56 14.44 -2.76
CA ALA A 477 -6.78 14.21 -1.98
C ALA A 477 -7.54 12.92 -2.36
N VAL A 478 -7.18 12.29 -3.48
CA VAL A 478 -7.81 11.06 -3.97
C VAL A 478 -6.99 9.86 -3.53
N ALA A 479 -7.63 8.88 -2.90
CA ALA A 479 -6.96 7.66 -2.44
C ALA A 479 -6.19 6.97 -3.58
N LYS A 480 -4.96 6.53 -3.29
CA LYS A 480 -4.04 5.87 -4.23
C LYS A 480 -3.58 6.74 -5.42
N HIS A 481 -3.83 8.05 -5.37
CA HIS A 481 -3.33 9.01 -6.34
C HIS A 481 -2.14 9.76 -5.75
N TYR A 482 -0.97 9.64 -6.38
CA TYR A 482 0.25 10.31 -5.95
C TYR A 482 1.23 10.53 -7.10
N TYR A 483 2.14 11.44 -6.91
CA TYR A 483 3.32 11.59 -7.74
C TYR A 483 4.57 11.74 -6.85
N THR A 484 5.68 11.20 -7.31
CA THR A 484 6.90 11.09 -6.51
C THR A 484 8.14 10.98 -7.40
N ALA A 485 9.30 11.18 -6.79
CA ALA A 485 10.58 10.85 -7.40
C ALA A 485 11.08 9.50 -6.87
N THR A 486 11.55 8.64 -7.75
CA THR A 486 12.24 7.40 -7.38
C THR A 486 13.74 7.63 -7.46
N LYS A 487 14.47 7.43 -6.37
CA LYS A 487 15.94 7.42 -6.34
C LYS A 487 16.50 6.01 -6.36
N VAL A 488 15.86 5.11 -5.60
CA VAL A 488 16.23 3.68 -5.57
C VAL A 488 14.99 2.83 -5.82
N LYS A 489 15.15 1.77 -6.62
CA LYS A 489 14.12 0.77 -6.88
C LYS A 489 14.72 -0.62 -6.85
N GLU A 490 14.32 -1.45 -5.88
CA GLU A 490 14.81 -2.82 -5.69
C GLU A 490 16.35 -2.92 -5.70
N GLY A 491 17.00 -2.00 -5.01
CA GLY A 491 18.45 -1.87 -4.97
C GLY A 491 19.08 -1.19 -6.19
N ASN A 492 18.34 -0.90 -7.26
CA ASN A 492 18.86 -0.14 -8.40
C ASN A 492 18.82 1.35 -8.09
N VAL A 493 19.97 2.00 -8.11
CA VAL A 493 20.13 3.43 -7.87
C VAL A 493 20.13 4.19 -9.19
N TRP A 494 19.25 5.18 -9.32
CA TRP A 494 19.19 6.02 -10.52
C TRP A 494 20.22 7.16 -10.42
N LYS A 495 20.87 7.51 -11.57
CA LYS A 495 21.75 8.69 -11.63
C LYS A 495 21.00 9.96 -11.29
N ASP A 496 19.86 10.18 -11.93
CA ASP A 496 18.89 11.23 -11.60
C ASP A 496 17.59 10.59 -11.10
N ILE A 497 16.71 11.39 -10.55
CA ILE A 497 15.40 10.92 -10.12
C ILE A 497 14.56 10.47 -11.33
N LYS A 498 13.75 9.46 -11.11
CA LYS A 498 12.75 9.02 -12.10
C LYS A 498 11.35 9.28 -11.55
N MET A 499 10.55 10.04 -12.28
CA MET A 499 9.17 10.32 -11.87
C MET A 499 8.33 9.05 -11.86
N GLU A 500 7.66 8.79 -10.76
CA GLU A 500 6.65 7.75 -10.61
C GLU A 500 5.31 8.43 -10.32
N ILE A 501 4.32 8.20 -11.19
CA ILE A 501 2.98 8.81 -11.08
C ILE A 501 1.94 7.70 -11.08
N LYS A 502 1.11 7.64 -10.05
CA LYS A 502 0.03 6.65 -9.91
C LYS A 502 -1.32 7.32 -9.79
N GLY A 503 -2.31 6.75 -10.49
CA GLY A 503 -3.71 7.13 -10.35
C GLY A 503 -4.06 8.55 -10.82
N VAL A 504 -3.12 9.46 -10.94
CA VAL A 504 -3.36 10.79 -11.50
C VAL A 504 -3.69 10.65 -12.98
N HIS A 505 -4.67 11.38 -13.47
CA HIS A 505 -5.27 11.23 -14.81
C HIS A 505 -4.30 11.47 -16.00
N LEU A 506 -3.01 11.23 -15.82
CA LEU A 506 -1.99 11.33 -16.87
C LEU A 506 -1.92 10.10 -17.79
N LYS A 507 -2.62 9.01 -17.46
CA LYS A 507 -2.68 7.80 -18.31
C LYS A 507 -4.02 7.64 -19.02
N ASP A 508 -4.90 8.63 -18.93
CA ASP A 508 -6.17 8.63 -19.66
C ASP A 508 -5.90 9.04 -21.11
N SER A 509 -5.99 8.09 -22.02
CA SER A 509 -5.82 8.32 -23.46
C SER A 509 -6.83 9.30 -24.08
N SER A 510 -7.85 9.68 -23.31
CA SER A 510 -8.85 10.67 -23.74
C SER A 510 -8.44 12.11 -23.39
N VAL A 511 -7.36 12.33 -22.62
CA VAL A 511 -6.82 13.66 -22.31
C VAL A 511 -5.75 14.01 -23.33
N PRO A 512 -5.76 15.22 -23.90
CA PRO A 512 -4.77 15.67 -24.87
C PRO A 512 -3.33 15.60 -24.33
N SER A 513 -2.38 15.22 -25.18
CA SER A 513 -0.99 14.95 -24.79
C SER A 513 -0.27 16.19 -24.22
N ASN A 514 -0.60 17.39 -24.70
CA ASN A 514 -0.02 18.64 -24.19
C ASN A 514 -0.47 18.95 -22.74
N ILE A 515 -1.73 18.67 -22.41
CA ILE A 515 -2.24 18.80 -21.02
C ILE A 515 -1.52 17.82 -20.10
N ILE A 516 -1.38 16.55 -20.54
CA ILE A 516 -0.65 15.51 -19.80
C ILE A 516 0.81 15.94 -19.58
N ALA A 517 1.49 16.37 -20.67
CA ALA A 517 2.89 16.78 -20.58
C ALA A 517 3.11 18.02 -19.70
N GLY A 518 2.19 19.01 -19.77
CA GLY A 518 2.24 20.19 -18.91
C GLY A 518 2.10 19.84 -17.43
N ALA A 519 1.11 19.02 -17.08
CA ALA A 519 0.92 18.56 -15.71
C ALA A 519 2.11 17.73 -15.21
N ALA A 520 2.67 16.83 -16.02
CA ALA A 520 3.84 16.04 -15.66
C ALA A 520 5.08 16.92 -15.41
N LYS A 521 5.31 17.93 -16.25
CA LYS A 521 6.39 18.92 -16.05
C LYS A 521 6.22 19.71 -14.76
N LEU A 522 5.00 20.12 -14.43
CA LEU A 522 4.72 20.85 -13.19
C LEU A 522 4.93 19.94 -11.96
N MET A 523 4.53 18.67 -12.01
CA MET A 523 4.80 17.70 -10.96
C MET A 523 6.31 17.51 -10.74
N GLU A 524 7.07 17.35 -11.83
CA GLU A 524 8.52 17.20 -11.75
C GLU A 524 9.19 18.47 -11.23
N PHE A 525 8.76 19.65 -11.66
CA PHE A 525 9.23 20.92 -11.16
C PHE A 525 9.05 21.04 -9.65
N ASN A 526 7.84 20.73 -9.14
CA ASN A 526 7.54 20.77 -7.71
C ASN A 526 8.44 19.82 -6.91
N ILE A 527 8.62 18.59 -7.38
CA ILE A 527 9.48 17.60 -6.72
C ILE A 527 10.94 18.10 -6.67
N ARG A 528 11.47 18.63 -7.79
CA ARG A 528 12.84 19.13 -7.87
C ARG A 528 13.07 20.37 -7.03
N ALA A 529 12.09 21.26 -6.94
CA ALA A 529 12.14 22.46 -6.10
C ALA A 529 12.23 22.06 -4.61
N ILE A 530 11.39 21.13 -4.14
CA ILE A 530 11.47 20.58 -2.77
C ILE A 530 12.85 19.97 -2.50
N MET A 531 13.38 19.17 -3.43
CA MET A 531 14.71 18.54 -3.26
C MET A 531 15.85 19.57 -3.18
N LYS A 532 15.66 20.77 -3.73
CA LYS A 532 16.61 21.89 -3.60
C LYS A 532 16.39 22.72 -2.34
N GLY A 533 15.37 22.43 -1.55
CA GLY A 533 14.98 23.24 -0.39
C GLY A 533 14.24 24.52 -0.76
N GLU A 534 13.71 24.61 -1.98
CA GLU A 534 12.92 25.75 -2.44
C GLU A 534 11.48 25.66 -1.93
N THR A 535 10.90 26.79 -1.55
CA THR A 535 9.48 26.84 -1.15
C THR A 535 8.60 26.86 -2.39
N LEU A 536 7.59 25.97 -2.45
CA LEU A 536 6.63 25.95 -3.54
C LEU A 536 5.69 27.15 -3.47
N SER A 537 5.52 27.85 -4.59
CA SER A 537 4.54 28.93 -4.72
C SER A 537 3.18 28.38 -5.13
N LEU A 538 2.23 28.39 -4.21
CA LEU A 538 0.84 28.04 -4.50
C LEU A 538 0.23 29.01 -5.52
N VAL A 539 0.53 30.30 -5.41
CA VAL A 539 0.01 31.35 -6.31
C VAL A 539 0.46 31.11 -7.75
N ASP A 540 1.74 30.77 -7.96
CA ASP A 540 2.24 30.49 -9.31
C ASP A 540 1.64 29.22 -9.89
N THR A 541 1.44 28.20 -9.08
CA THR A 541 0.74 26.98 -9.50
C THR A 541 -0.73 27.24 -9.88
N LEU A 542 -1.40 28.14 -9.13
CA LEU A 542 -2.76 28.58 -9.45
C LEU A 542 -2.80 29.36 -10.77
N LYS A 543 -1.86 30.29 -11.01
CA LYS A 543 -1.75 31.03 -12.28
C LYS A 543 -1.53 30.08 -13.46
N ILE A 544 -0.58 29.15 -13.37
CA ILE A 544 -0.34 28.15 -14.42
C ILE A 544 -1.62 27.35 -14.70
N SER A 545 -2.33 26.94 -13.67
CA SER A 545 -3.57 26.17 -13.79
C SER A 545 -4.68 27.00 -14.46
N ALA A 546 -4.81 28.28 -14.06
CA ALA A 546 -5.76 29.22 -14.67
C ALA A 546 -5.46 29.50 -16.12
N ASP A 547 -4.20 29.64 -16.51
CA ASP A 547 -3.79 29.85 -17.90
C ASP A 547 -4.11 28.65 -18.79
N VAL A 548 -3.94 27.43 -18.26
CA VAL A 548 -4.35 26.22 -18.97
C VAL A 548 -5.87 26.17 -19.15
N GLU A 549 -6.65 26.55 -18.13
CA GLU A 549 -8.11 26.65 -18.23
C GLU A 549 -8.53 27.68 -19.30
N ARG A 550 -7.90 28.88 -19.32
CA ARG A 550 -8.15 29.91 -20.35
C ARG A 550 -7.80 29.46 -21.74
N ASP A 551 -6.68 28.75 -21.94
CA ASP A 551 -6.31 28.21 -23.24
C ASP A 551 -7.32 27.19 -23.76
N ILE A 552 -7.80 26.29 -22.88
CA ILE A 552 -8.87 25.36 -23.23
C ILE A 552 -10.15 26.08 -23.62
N LEU A 553 -10.59 27.07 -22.84
CA LEU A 553 -11.78 27.86 -23.13
C LEU A 553 -11.64 28.61 -24.47
N ALA A 554 -10.51 29.29 -24.67
CA ALA A 554 -10.24 30.02 -25.93
C ALA A 554 -10.26 29.09 -27.16
N SER A 555 -9.70 27.88 -27.01
CA SER A 555 -9.75 26.87 -28.05
C SER A 555 -11.18 26.43 -28.39
N ILE A 556 -11.99 26.17 -27.36
CA ILE A 556 -13.39 25.75 -27.53
C ILE A 556 -14.21 26.88 -28.21
N TYR A 557 -14.03 28.13 -27.78
CA TYR A 557 -14.75 29.28 -28.36
C TYR A 557 -14.32 29.58 -29.81
N LYS A 558 -13.10 29.19 -30.22
CA LYS A 558 -12.66 29.23 -31.61
C LYS A 558 -13.15 28.05 -32.47
N GLY A 559 -13.90 27.11 -31.86
CA GLY A 559 -14.36 25.91 -32.54
C GLY A 559 -13.28 24.84 -32.75
N GLU A 560 -12.12 24.99 -32.11
CA GLU A 560 -11.03 24.02 -32.23
C GLU A 560 -11.35 22.73 -31.46
N THR A 561 -10.91 21.58 -31.97
CA THR A 561 -11.22 20.27 -31.43
C THR A 561 -10.10 19.64 -30.60
N ARG A 562 -8.94 20.32 -30.50
CA ARG A 562 -7.71 19.78 -29.86
C ARG A 562 -7.88 19.34 -28.40
N TYR A 563 -8.81 19.95 -27.68
CA TYR A 563 -9.09 19.66 -26.25
C TYR A 563 -10.36 18.84 -26.06
N LEU A 564 -11.03 18.41 -27.11
CA LEU A 564 -12.25 17.63 -26.98
C LEU A 564 -11.95 16.15 -26.77
N LYS A 565 -12.73 15.50 -25.90
CA LYS A 565 -12.53 14.11 -25.53
C LYS A 565 -12.84 13.17 -26.71
N ARG A 566 -11.87 12.37 -27.12
CA ARG A 566 -12.03 11.36 -28.14
C ARG A 566 -12.70 10.11 -27.60
N VAL A 567 -13.64 9.55 -28.35
CA VAL A 567 -14.32 8.30 -28.07
C VAL A 567 -14.39 7.46 -29.35
N LYS A 568 -14.47 6.15 -29.21
CA LYS A 568 -14.64 5.25 -30.36
C LYS A 568 -16.11 4.81 -30.43
N ILE A 569 -16.76 5.06 -31.55
CA ILE A 569 -18.03 4.42 -31.90
C ILE A 569 -17.69 3.02 -32.44
N LYS A 570 -18.22 2.01 -31.80
CA LYS A 570 -17.97 0.61 -32.14
C LYS A 570 -19.07 0.10 -33.06
N GLU A 571 -18.85 -1.06 -33.67
CA GLU A 571 -19.89 -1.79 -34.41
C GLU A 571 -21.10 -2.10 -33.50
N GLU A 572 -22.28 -2.19 -34.06
CA GLU A 572 -23.52 -2.44 -33.35
C GLU A 572 -23.45 -3.69 -32.48
N THR A 573 -22.86 -4.76 -33.01
CA THR A 573 -22.65 -6.03 -32.30
C THR A 573 -21.80 -5.97 -31.05
N ALA A 574 -21.00 -4.89 -30.90
CA ALA A 574 -20.16 -4.67 -29.72
C ALA A 574 -20.91 -4.02 -28.56
N TYR A 575 -22.16 -3.65 -28.74
CA TYR A 575 -23.01 -3.09 -27.69
C TYR A 575 -23.98 -4.17 -27.20
N ALA A 576 -24.00 -4.43 -25.89
CA ALA A 576 -24.87 -5.44 -25.31
C ALA A 576 -26.36 -5.14 -25.60
N LEU A 577 -27.07 -6.16 -26.01
CA LEU A 577 -28.48 -6.11 -26.40
C LEU A 577 -29.45 -6.10 -25.21
N ASP A 578 -29.00 -5.89 -23.99
CA ASP A 578 -29.82 -5.92 -22.78
C ASP A 578 -30.75 -4.71 -22.58
N GLY A 579 -30.99 -3.95 -23.63
CA GLY A 579 -32.15 -3.04 -23.81
C GLY A 579 -32.21 -1.79 -22.96
N LYS A 580 -31.31 -1.58 -22.00
CA LYS A 580 -31.43 -0.44 -21.07
C LYS A 580 -30.54 0.77 -21.39
N HIS A 581 -29.40 0.59 -22.05
CA HIS A 581 -28.48 1.68 -22.44
C HIS A 581 -27.61 1.28 -23.63
N SER A 582 -28.17 1.17 -24.82
CA SER A 582 -27.36 0.91 -26.01
C SER A 582 -26.64 2.18 -26.46
N PRO A 583 -25.27 2.25 -26.38
CA PRO A 583 -24.52 3.36 -26.94
C PRO A 583 -24.61 3.49 -28.47
N TYR A 584 -25.24 2.53 -29.17
CA TYR A 584 -25.53 2.61 -30.60
C TYR A 584 -26.46 3.79 -30.95
N GLN A 585 -27.30 4.24 -30.01
CA GLN A 585 -28.06 5.47 -30.11
C GLN A 585 -27.19 6.69 -30.42
N TYR A 586 -25.88 6.65 -30.07
CA TYR A 586 -24.96 7.71 -30.41
C TYR A 586 -24.56 7.77 -31.90
N TYR A 587 -24.62 6.63 -32.58
CA TYR A 587 -24.50 6.60 -34.03
C TYR A 587 -25.78 7.12 -34.70
N THR A 588 -26.94 6.63 -34.30
CA THR A 588 -28.21 7.00 -34.88
C THR A 588 -28.53 8.50 -34.72
N VAL A 589 -28.16 9.14 -33.61
CA VAL A 589 -28.38 10.58 -33.45
C VAL A 589 -27.62 11.41 -34.46
N TRP A 590 -26.41 11.00 -34.85
CA TRP A 590 -25.68 11.70 -35.91
C TRP A 590 -26.36 11.51 -37.25
N GLU A 591 -26.64 10.28 -37.64
CA GLU A 591 -27.21 9.96 -38.95
C GLU A 591 -28.59 10.57 -39.14
N GLU A 592 -29.45 10.55 -38.13
CA GLU A 592 -30.81 11.04 -38.23
C GLU A 592 -30.95 12.56 -38.03
N CYS A 593 -30.14 13.14 -37.15
CA CYS A 593 -30.33 14.55 -36.77
C CYS A 593 -29.34 15.48 -37.49
N PHE A 594 -28.08 15.09 -37.59
CA PHE A 594 -27.00 15.99 -38.11
C PHE A 594 -26.61 15.71 -39.56
N ALA A 595 -26.54 14.46 -39.99
CA ALA A 595 -26.11 14.09 -41.31
C ALA A 595 -26.91 14.78 -42.43
N PRO A 596 -28.23 15.00 -42.32
CA PRO A 596 -28.99 15.75 -43.34
C PRO A 596 -28.54 17.21 -43.50
N THR A 597 -27.91 17.81 -42.52
CA THR A 597 -27.38 19.17 -42.58
C THR A 597 -25.91 19.20 -42.94
N TYR A 598 -25.13 18.22 -42.47
CA TYR A 598 -23.68 18.21 -42.61
C TYR A 598 -23.20 17.15 -43.64
N ALA A 599 -23.09 15.90 -43.22
CA ALA A 599 -22.81 14.73 -44.03
C ALA A 599 -22.96 13.44 -43.18
N PRO A 600 -23.27 12.28 -43.79
CA PRO A 600 -23.19 11.00 -43.12
C PRO A 600 -21.81 10.72 -42.53
N SER A 601 -21.73 10.00 -41.43
CA SER A 601 -20.46 9.53 -40.87
C SER A 601 -19.92 8.33 -41.65
N ALA A 602 -18.64 8.01 -41.45
CA ALA A 602 -18.11 6.73 -41.88
C ALA A 602 -18.87 5.58 -41.19
N PRO A 603 -19.00 4.40 -41.81
CA PRO A 603 -19.55 3.24 -41.11
C PRO A 603 -18.75 2.92 -39.81
N PRO A 604 -19.42 2.53 -38.73
CA PRO A 604 -18.70 2.07 -37.56
C PRO A 604 -17.79 0.87 -37.85
N PRO A 605 -16.58 0.78 -37.22
CA PRO A 605 -16.13 1.62 -36.10
C PRO A 605 -15.37 2.89 -36.56
N TYR A 606 -15.67 4.03 -35.94
CA TYR A 606 -14.95 5.28 -36.20
C TYR A 606 -14.62 6.08 -34.92
N GLN A 607 -13.76 7.08 -35.01
CA GLN A 607 -13.44 7.99 -33.95
C GLN A 607 -14.44 9.16 -33.91
N ALA A 608 -14.90 9.49 -32.69
CA ALA A 608 -15.79 10.61 -32.45
C ALA A 608 -15.23 11.51 -31.34
N VAL A 609 -15.71 12.73 -31.29
CA VAL A 609 -15.47 13.68 -30.21
C VAL A 609 -16.71 13.75 -29.34
N ARG A 610 -16.58 13.53 -28.05
CA ARG A 610 -17.69 13.60 -27.10
C ARG A 610 -17.83 15.01 -26.56
N LEU A 611 -18.97 15.63 -26.82
CA LEU A 611 -19.33 16.96 -26.37
C LEU A 611 -20.29 16.87 -25.17
N PRO A 612 -19.89 17.28 -23.98
CA PRO A 612 -20.81 17.49 -22.85
C PRO A 612 -21.74 18.66 -23.14
N LEU A 613 -23.01 18.52 -22.79
CA LEU A 613 -24.05 19.51 -23.04
C LEU A 613 -24.66 19.98 -21.72
N ASP A 614 -24.94 21.27 -21.62
CA ASP A 614 -25.63 21.91 -20.49
C ASP A 614 -27.15 21.89 -20.72
N LEU A 615 -27.71 20.69 -20.69
CA LEU A 615 -29.14 20.43 -20.81
C LEU A 615 -29.65 19.64 -19.61
N PRO A 616 -29.75 20.28 -18.42
CA PRO A 616 -29.99 19.57 -17.17
C PRO A 616 -31.43 19.02 -17.05
N ASN A 617 -32.38 19.56 -17.77
CA ASN A 617 -33.79 19.19 -17.66
C ASN A 617 -34.55 19.36 -18.98
N LYS A 618 -35.81 18.90 -19.01
CA LYS A 618 -36.68 18.98 -20.17
C LYS A 618 -36.91 20.41 -20.65
N THR A 619 -37.03 21.36 -19.76
CA THR A 619 -37.27 22.77 -20.10
C THR A 619 -36.05 23.34 -20.84
N ALA A 620 -34.85 23.06 -20.39
CA ALA A 620 -33.62 23.47 -21.08
C ALA A 620 -33.53 22.89 -22.50
N VAL A 621 -33.90 21.61 -22.68
CA VAL A 621 -33.95 20.97 -23.99
C VAL A 621 -34.98 21.64 -24.90
N LEU A 622 -36.19 21.89 -24.43
CA LEU A 622 -37.25 22.54 -25.21
C LEU A 622 -36.87 23.97 -25.60
N ASN A 623 -36.24 24.71 -24.68
CA ASN A 623 -35.77 26.07 -24.97
C ASN A 623 -34.64 26.05 -26.01
N TRP A 624 -33.72 25.15 -25.93
CA TRP A 624 -32.66 24.97 -26.93
C TRP A 624 -33.23 24.67 -28.34
N LEU A 625 -34.14 23.71 -28.43
CA LEU A 625 -34.77 23.33 -29.70
C LEU A 625 -35.66 24.43 -30.22
N GLY A 626 -36.44 25.10 -29.38
CA GLY A 626 -37.35 26.17 -29.78
C GLY A 626 -36.63 27.43 -30.29
N ASN A 627 -35.45 27.74 -29.71
CA ASN A 627 -34.63 28.88 -30.10
C ASN A 627 -33.55 28.52 -31.16
N ASN A 628 -33.53 27.29 -31.66
CA ASN A 628 -32.53 26.88 -32.63
C ASN A 628 -32.83 27.50 -33.99
N PRO A 629 -31.88 28.22 -34.66
CA PRO A 629 -32.09 28.79 -35.97
C PRO A 629 -32.46 27.75 -37.03
N ASN A 630 -31.92 26.52 -36.89
CA ASN A 630 -32.20 25.40 -37.78
C ASN A 630 -33.43 24.62 -37.30
N GLN A 631 -34.63 25.06 -37.68
CA GLN A 631 -35.88 24.44 -37.22
C GLN A 631 -36.08 23.01 -37.73
N GLU A 632 -35.54 22.68 -38.89
CA GLU A 632 -35.57 21.29 -39.40
C GLU A 632 -34.71 20.34 -38.59
N PHE A 633 -33.53 20.80 -38.14
CA PHE A 633 -32.72 20.08 -37.16
C PHE A 633 -33.48 19.89 -35.82
N ALA A 634 -34.11 20.97 -35.36
CA ALA A 634 -34.86 20.92 -34.07
C ALA A 634 -36.00 19.89 -34.12
N LYS A 635 -36.72 19.80 -35.24
CA LYS A 635 -37.78 18.78 -35.45
C LYS A 635 -37.21 17.36 -35.44
N ARG A 636 -36.11 17.11 -36.19
CA ARG A 636 -35.47 15.80 -36.27
C ARG A 636 -34.96 15.37 -34.86
N MET A 637 -34.31 16.29 -34.15
CA MET A 637 -33.78 16.04 -32.81
C MET A 637 -34.90 15.72 -31.80
N LEU A 638 -36.01 16.47 -31.84
CA LEU A 638 -37.16 16.20 -30.98
C LEU A 638 -37.80 14.83 -31.31
N GLY A 639 -37.91 14.50 -32.58
CA GLY A 639 -38.36 13.18 -33.06
C GLY A 639 -37.49 12.06 -32.53
N TRP A 640 -36.20 12.14 -32.76
CA TRP A 640 -35.21 11.16 -32.28
C TRP A 640 -35.27 11.00 -30.75
N MET A 641 -35.35 12.11 -29.99
CA MET A 641 -35.45 12.07 -28.52
C MET A 641 -36.74 11.36 -28.10
N THR A 642 -37.86 11.61 -28.77
CA THR A 642 -39.15 11.01 -28.43
C THR A 642 -39.12 9.50 -28.72
N GLU A 643 -38.65 9.08 -29.85
CA GLU A 643 -38.50 7.66 -30.23
C GLU A 643 -37.59 6.90 -29.29
N ASN A 644 -36.47 7.52 -28.87
CA ASN A 644 -35.50 6.94 -27.96
C ASN A 644 -35.82 7.17 -26.47
N LYS A 645 -37.01 7.70 -26.15
CA LYS A 645 -37.48 7.98 -24.79
C LYS A 645 -36.49 8.82 -23.96
N LYS A 646 -35.83 9.79 -24.60
CA LYS A 646 -34.87 10.72 -23.96
C LYS A 646 -35.57 12.00 -23.54
N VAL A 647 -35.43 12.36 -22.28
CA VAL A 647 -35.93 13.61 -21.70
C VAL A 647 -34.83 14.67 -21.69
N THR A 648 -33.59 14.24 -21.51
CA THR A 648 -32.39 15.09 -21.47
C THR A 648 -31.25 14.43 -22.22
N ILE A 649 -30.27 15.22 -22.65
CA ILE A 649 -29.06 14.76 -23.30
C ILE A 649 -27.86 15.39 -22.62
N GLY A 650 -27.11 14.64 -21.84
CA GLY A 650 -25.93 15.12 -21.12
C GLY A 650 -24.64 15.17 -21.93
N SER A 651 -24.59 14.52 -23.09
CA SER A 651 -23.47 14.59 -24.04
C SER A 651 -23.82 13.95 -25.38
N LEU A 652 -23.20 14.43 -26.44
CA LEU A 652 -23.28 13.86 -27.81
C LEU A 652 -21.89 13.58 -28.37
N PRO A 653 -21.67 12.43 -29.02
CA PRO A 653 -20.48 12.18 -29.82
C PRO A 653 -20.70 12.70 -31.24
N ILE A 654 -19.73 13.45 -31.74
CA ILE A 654 -19.69 13.97 -33.11
C ILE A 654 -18.54 13.28 -33.86
N PRO A 655 -18.71 12.82 -35.11
CA PRO A 655 -17.64 12.20 -35.88
C PRO A 655 -16.39 13.08 -35.93
N MET A 656 -15.23 12.47 -35.62
CA MET A 656 -13.95 13.20 -35.57
C MET A 656 -13.59 13.86 -36.87
N GLU A 657 -13.90 13.21 -37.99
CA GLU A 657 -13.66 13.71 -39.32
C GLU A 657 -14.41 15.02 -39.56
N HIS A 658 -15.71 15.05 -39.21
CA HIS A 658 -16.50 16.27 -39.27
C HIS A 658 -15.91 17.38 -38.41
N CYS A 659 -15.60 17.08 -37.14
CA CYS A 659 -15.02 18.08 -36.23
C CYS A 659 -13.68 18.65 -36.76
N THR A 660 -12.86 17.82 -37.41
CA THR A 660 -11.57 18.25 -37.98
C THR A 660 -11.76 19.19 -39.15
N SER A 661 -12.76 18.94 -39.98
CA SER A 661 -13.01 19.69 -41.20
C SER A 661 -13.88 20.95 -41.03
N HIS A 662 -14.85 20.90 -40.11
CA HIS A 662 -15.89 21.91 -39.94
C HIS A 662 -16.04 22.44 -38.52
N GLY A 663 -15.29 21.91 -37.56
CA GLY A 663 -15.43 22.28 -36.14
C GLY A 663 -16.65 21.66 -35.47
N VAL A 664 -17.10 22.28 -34.37
CA VAL A 664 -18.30 21.84 -33.63
C VAL A 664 -19.55 22.32 -34.38
N PRO A 665 -20.57 21.46 -34.59
CA PRO A 665 -21.84 21.87 -35.19
C PRO A 665 -22.43 23.11 -34.50
N ALA A 666 -22.88 24.08 -35.30
CA ALA A 666 -23.35 25.38 -34.84
C ALA A 666 -24.51 25.24 -33.83
N GLU A 667 -25.37 24.23 -34.02
CA GLU A 667 -26.51 23.94 -33.16
C GLU A 667 -26.11 23.56 -31.73
N LEU A 668 -24.87 23.11 -31.53
CA LEU A 668 -24.38 22.66 -30.21
C LEU A 668 -23.54 23.70 -29.47
N VAL A 669 -23.00 24.73 -30.17
CA VAL A 669 -22.07 25.68 -29.58
C VAL A 669 -22.65 26.39 -28.35
N SER A 670 -23.93 26.81 -28.44
CA SER A 670 -24.59 27.57 -27.35
C SER A 670 -24.92 26.74 -26.12
N ILE A 671 -24.91 25.40 -26.21
CA ILE A 671 -25.25 24.48 -25.15
C ILE A 671 -24.09 23.62 -24.67
N LEU A 672 -22.87 23.92 -25.13
CA LEU A 672 -21.68 23.22 -24.65
C LEU A 672 -21.48 23.48 -23.17
N ASP A 673 -21.35 22.40 -22.39
CA ASP A 673 -20.89 22.49 -21.00
C ASP A 673 -19.35 22.66 -20.99
N THR A 674 -18.93 23.90 -21.30
CA THR A 674 -17.49 24.24 -21.37
C THR A 674 -16.80 24.06 -20.04
N ARG A 675 -17.50 24.37 -18.93
CA ARG A 675 -16.98 24.16 -17.56
C ARG A 675 -16.67 22.69 -17.31
N LYS A 676 -17.57 21.81 -17.65
CA LYS A 676 -17.36 20.36 -17.51
C LYS A 676 -16.20 19.83 -18.37
N ILE A 677 -16.01 20.38 -19.56
CA ILE A 677 -14.87 20.05 -20.41
C ILE A 677 -13.58 20.47 -19.74
N VAL A 678 -13.49 21.72 -19.28
CA VAL A 678 -12.29 22.25 -18.61
C VAL A 678 -11.96 21.45 -17.34
N LEU A 679 -12.96 21.23 -16.46
CA LEU A 679 -12.78 20.47 -15.23
C LEU A 679 -12.31 19.03 -15.48
N ALA A 680 -12.79 18.39 -16.51
CA ALA A 680 -12.35 17.03 -16.87
C ALA A 680 -10.90 17.00 -17.35
N LEU A 681 -10.47 17.99 -18.13
CA LEU A 681 -9.13 18.08 -18.69
C LEU A 681 -8.09 18.54 -17.65
N THR A 682 -8.44 19.48 -16.78
CA THR A 682 -7.52 20.07 -15.77
C THR A 682 -7.47 19.30 -14.45
N LYS A 683 -8.08 18.12 -14.38
CA LYS A 683 -8.12 17.31 -13.16
C LYS A 683 -6.74 16.98 -12.58
N SER A 684 -5.72 16.78 -13.45
CA SER A 684 -4.34 16.57 -12.99
C SER A 684 -3.74 17.80 -12.32
N TYR A 685 -4.00 19.00 -12.82
CA TYR A 685 -3.58 20.26 -12.19
C TYR A 685 -4.26 20.48 -10.84
N ARG A 686 -5.55 20.17 -10.74
CA ARG A 686 -6.28 20.22 -9.48
C ARG A 686 -5.74 19.21 -8.46
N ASN A 687 -5.29 18.05 -8.90
CA ASN A 687 -4.62 17.09 -8.04
C ASN A 687 -3.28 17.63 -7.52
N ILE A 688 -2.52 18.36 -8.35
CA ILE A 688 -1.28 19.02 -7.91
C ILE A 688 -1.60 20.08 -6.84
N LEU A 689 -2.57 20.94 -7.09
CA LEU A 689 -3.02 21.95 -6.12
C LEU A 689 -3.51 21.30 -4.81
N GLY A 690 -4.25 20.18 -4.92
CA GLY A 690 -4.69 19.40 -3.76
C GLY A 690 -3.54 18.84 -2.94
N SER A 691 -2.43 18.42 -3.57
CA SER A 691 -1.22 17.99 -2.86
C SER A 691 -0.49 19.13 -2.14
N MET A 692 -0.75 20.37 -2.55
CA MET A 692 -0.26 21.60 -1.90
C MET A 692 -1.24 22.13 -0.84
N GLY A 693 -2.33 21.41 -0.55
CA GLY A 693 -3.34 21.81 0.43
C GLY A 693 -4.44 22.74 -0.10
N TYR A 694 -4.50 23.00 -1.40
CA TYR A 694 -5.54 23.84 -2.00
C TYR A 694 -6.71 23.00 -2.53
N PHE A 695 -7.89 23.23 -1.99
CA PHE A 695 -9.13 22.56 -2.37
C PHE A 695 -10.15 23.57 -2.85
N SER A 696 -10.31 23.75 -4.16
CA SER A 696 -11.36 24.60 -4.71
C SER A 696 -12.74 23.96 -4.56
N LYS A 697 -13.80 24.77 -4.51
CA LYS A 697 -15.17 24.28 -4.69
C LYS A 697 -15.26 23.51 -6.01
N ARG A 698 -15.96 22.36 -5.99
CA ARG A 698 -15.93 21.36 -7.09
C ARG A 698 -16.31 21.93 -8.46
N ASP A 699 -17.12 22.99 -8.48
CA ASP A 699 -17.76 23.50 -9.72
C ASP A 699 -17.19 24.85 -10.17
N LEU A 700 -16.18 25.42 -9.50
CA LEU A 700 -15.55 26.68 -9.90
C LEU A 700 -14.26 26.42 -10.67
N LEU A 701 -14.06 27.15 -11.76
CA LEU A 701 -12.78 27.20 -12.46
C LEU A 701 -11.79 28.08 -11.68
N ILE A 702 -10.51 27.74 -11.73
CA ILE A 702 -9.46 28.53 -11.11
C ILE A 702 -9.33 29.87 -11.81
N SER A 703 -9.47 29.87 -13.15
CA SER A 703 -9.48 31.07 -13.98
C SER A 703 -10.60 32.06 -13.66
N GLU A 704 -11.68 31.62 -13.03
CA GLU A 704 -12.80 32.46 -12.57
C GLU A 704 -12.52 33.09 -11.19
N GLN A 705 -11.45 32.70 -10.50
CA GLN A 705 -11.14 33.14 -9.13
C GLN A 705 -10.11 34.28 -9.07
N GLY A 706 -9.81 34.91 -10.21
CA GLY A 706 -8.93 36.09 -10.29
C GLY A 706 -7.43 35.80 -10.34
N TYR A 707 -7.04 34.56 -10.60
CA TYR A 707 -5.64 34.14 -10.80
C TYR A 707 -5.17 34.27 -12.23
#